data_93521c33172551bba363319172bab14c
#
_entry.id   93521c33172551bba363319172bab14c
#
_cell.length_a   1.000
_cell.length_b   1.000
_cell.length_c   1.000
_cell.angle_alpha   90.00
_cell.angle_beta   90.00
_cell.angle_gamma   90.00
#
_symmetry.space_group_name_H-M   'P 1'
#
loop_
_entity.id
_entity.type
_entity.pdbx_description
1 polymer ?
#
loop_
_entity_poly.entity_id
_entity_poly.type
_entity_poly.pdbx_seq_one_letter_code
_entity_poly.pdbx_strand_id
1 'polypeptide(L)'
;MLKVVQSNREVDTRHVMSQTKFYEGYSRWDDEKERYESWNDSVSRVMDMHRGFYSDKMSPELSLLIDEAESLYKLKYTLGAQRALQFGGDQLLKHQMKMYNCTSTYADRPRYFSELLYILLCGAGAGFSVQKHHVGNLPNIQERKKQAKGWIIEDSIEGWADALGALMSSYFVGGGQFPEMEGRKIYFDLNQIRPKGAMINGGFKAPGPEPLRRALDKIEHLIQSRILSGETHLRPIDVYDISMHAADAVLAGGVRRSATIALFSYDDEDMMKAKTGNWFIDNPQRGRSNNSAVIVRDEISKEDFSKFMSSIKEFGEPGFYFVEDKNFTTNPCVEIGMYPQIDGKSGWQGCNLTEINGGKCKTPEEFYKACRAGAIMGTLQAGYTDFKYLEETSKDIFDREALLGVSITGWMNNPEVLLNDDIQRQGASIVKSVNAEVAKLIGINAAARTTCVKPSGNASVLLETASGIHAEHSPRYLRHIQLNKETEVAQLIAKTNPYMVEESVWNANNTDYCVAFPIIAPGGSLFREELYGTDLLEKVSLVQNNWVEAGTNVELCADPRIRHNVSNTVTVMPHQWTQVEDYVYNNRHSFAGISFLAGMGDKDFNQAPMTEVLTESQIVEKYGKAALFASGLIVDTRKSGFRDLWDATMQAQTPAEYRGEVSDLNAEWIRRFNKFADNYFMKDTKEAEYCLKDVFLLHKWTKAQQNLSPIDFVSQLEIKKFTDVDTIGSAACVGGACEITF
;
A
#
# COMPACT_ATOMS: atom_id res chain seq x y z
N MET A 1 15.36 42.93 33.81
CA MET A 1 14.88 42.29 32.56
C MET A 1 15.14 40.80 32.64
N LEU A 2 14.17 40.05 33.07
CA LEU A 2 14.22 38.58 33.06
C LEU A 2 14.03 38.12 31.64
N LYS A 3 15.07 37.55 31.03
CA LYS A 3 14.91 36.77 29.79
C LYS A 3 14.11 35.52 30.12
N VAL A 4 12.88 35.45 29.62
CA VAL A 4 12.11 34.23 29.58
C VAL A 4 12.87 33.28 28.66
N VAL A 5 13.49 32.25 29.23
CA VAL A 5 14.01 31.11 28.49
C VAL A 5 12.76 30.35 27.99
N GLN A 6 12.43 30.52 26.71
CA GLN A 6 11.51 29.60 26.04
C GLN A 6 12.12 28.20 26.16
N SER A 7 11.46 27.32 26.92
CA SER A 7 11.79 25.90 26.90
C SER A 7 11.63 25.44 25.43
N ASN A 8 12.73 25.08 24.76
CA ASN A 8 12.70 24.34 23.53
C ASN A 8 11.95 23.04 23.82
N ARG A 9 10.65 23.00 23.55
CA ARG A 9 9.97 21.72 23.35
C ARG A 9 10.63 21.12 22.11
N GLU A 10 11.33 20.04 22.30
CA GLU A 10 11.89 19.24 21.21
C GLU A 10 10.73 18.89 20.28
N VAL A 11 10.80 19.32 19.01
CA VAL A 11 9.72 19.08 18.05
C VAL A 11 9.79 17.61 17.65
N ASP A 12 8.71 16.88 17.87
CA ASP A 12 8.63 15.47 17.48
C ASP A 12 8.52 15.35 15.96
N THR A 13 9.56 14.83 15.32
CA THR A 13 9.64 14.65 13.87
C THR A 13 8.58 13.68 13.36
N ARG A 14 8.24 12.62 14.11
CA ARG A 14 7.18 11.69 13.74
C ARG A 14 5.83 12.38 13.70
N HIS A 15 5.59 13.31 14.62
CA HIS A 15 4.38 14.11 14.63
C HIS A 15 4.30 15.03 13.41
N VAL A 16 5.37 15.72 13.05
CA VAL A 16 5.41 16.56 11.83
C VAL A 16 5.18 15.72 10.59
N MET A 17 5.78 14.54 10.50
CA MET A 17 5.58 13.59 9.39
C MET A 17 4.13 13.09 9.32
N SER A 18 3.53 12.76 10.46
CA SER A 18 2.14 12.32 10.57
C SER A 18 1.18 13.41 10.11
N GLN A 19 1.38 14.66 10.56
CA GLN A 19 0.59 15.81 10.14
C GLN A 19 0.73 16.07 8.64
N THR A 20 1.97 16.04 8.12
CA THR A 20 2.24 16.16 6.69
C THR A 20 1.39 15.17 5.89
N LYS A 21 1.42 13.89 6.29
CA LYS A 21 0.65 12.84 5.58
C LYS A 21 -0.85 13.00 5.74
N PHE A 22 -1.31 13.48 6.89
CA PHE A 22 -2.73 13.73 7.12
C PHE A 22 -3.26 14.86 6.22
N TYR A 23 -2.58 16.00 6.17
CA TYR A 23 -3.00 17.14 5.34
C TYR A 23 -2.82 16.91 3.84
N GLU A 24 -1.83 16.09 3.45
CA GLU A 24 -1.64 15.70 2.05
C GLU A 24 -2.80 14.84 1.50
N GLY A 25 -3.38 13.93 2.32
CA GLY A 25 -4.24 12.88 1.78
C GLY A 25 -5.59 12.66 2.46
N TYR A 26 -5.85 13.25 3.62
CA TYR A 26 -7.02 12.89 4.44
C TYR A 26 -7.84 14.08 4.94
N SER A 27 -7.21 15.21 5.22
CA SER A 27 -7.89 16.44 5.62
C SER A 27 -8.69 17.01 4.45
N ARG A 28 -9.86 17.56 4.74
CA ARG A 28 -10.74 18.22 3.78
C ARG A 28 -10.90 19.69 4.14
N TRP A 29 -11.21 20.48 3.16
CA TRP A 29 -11.66 21.85 3.38
C TRP A 29 -13.06 21.84 4.00
N ASP A 30 -13.22 22.59 5.07
CA ASP A 30 -14.49 22.84 5.77
C ASP A 30 -14.95 24.26 5.41
N ASP A 31 -16.02 24.38 4.60
CA ASP A 31 -16.54 25.66 4.12
C ASP A 31 -17.15 26.51 5.25
N GLU A 32 -17.64 25.87 6.33
CA GLU A 32 -18.24 26.59 7.48
C GLU A 32 -17.16 27.21 8.37
N LYS A 33 -16.04 26.49 8.54
CA LYS A 33 -14.91 26.94 9.34
C LYS A 33 -13.87 27.72 8.54
N GLU A 34 -14.01 27.77 7.22
CA GLU A 34 -13.08 28.39 6.27
C GLU A 34 -11.62 27.93 6.48
N ARG A 35 -11.42 26.63 6.76
CA ARG A 35 -10.11 26.01 6.95
C ARG A 35 -10.12 24.52 6.64
N TYR A 36 -8.96 23.93 6.53
CA TYR A 36 -8.83 22.47 6.47
C TYR A 36 -9.22 21.83 7.83
N GLU A 37 -9.85 20.64 7.76
CA GLU A 37 -10.18 19.84 8.94
C GLU A 37 -8.92 19.52 9.75
N SER A 38 -8.99 19.68 11.07
CA SER A 38 -8.03 19.07 11.99
C SER A 38 -8.24 17.56 12.06
N TRP A 39 -7.29 16.83 12.65
CA TRP A 39 -7.46 15.40 12.94
C TRP A 39 -8.77 15.09 13.67
N ASN A 40 -9.09 15.87 14.69
CA ASN A 40 -10.30 15.68 15.47
C ASN A 40 -11.57 15.98 14.67
N ASP A 41 -11.57 16.98 13.79
CA ASP A 41 -12.70 17.27 12.91
C ASP A 41 -12.96 16.09 11.96
N SER A 42 -11.90 15.56 11.33
CA SER A 42 -12.03 14.42 10.43
C SER A 42 -12.54 13.16 11.13
N VAL A 43 -12.04 12.88 12.35
CA VAL A 43 -12.52 11.76 13.16
C VAL A 43 -14.00 11.95 13.52
N SER A 44 -14.39 13.14 13.99
CA SER A 44 -15.80 13.42 14.32
C SER A 44 -16.72 13.25 13.09
N ARG A 45 -16.30 13.75 11.91
CA ARG A 45 -17.05 13.57 10.66
C ARG A 45 -17.29 12.09 10.34
N VAL A 46 -16.29 11.25 10.53
CA VAL A 46 -16.41 9.79 10.30
C VAL A 46 -17.37 9.16 11.31
N MET A 47 -17.23 9.50 12.59
CA MET A 47 -18.07 8.91 13.65
C MET A 47 -19.52 9.40 13.56
N ASP A 48 -19.74 10.67 13.17
CA ASP A 48 -21.09 11.21 12.93
C ASP A 48 -21.74 10.56 11.70
N MET A 49 -20.97 10.20 10.67
CA MET A 49 -21.47 9.39 9.57
C MET A 49 -21.99 8.03 10.09
N HIS A 50 -21.26 7.35 10.99
CA HIS A 50 -21.71 6.10 11.58
C HIS A 50 -22.97 6.29 12.44
N ARG A 51 -23.04 7.35 13.27
CA ARG A 51 -24.24 7.68 14.05
C ARG A 51 -25.45 7.93 13.15
N GLY A 52 -25.27 8.66 12.07
CA GLY A 52 -26.32 8.90 11.08
C GLY A 52 -26.77 7.63 10.36
N PHE A 53 -25.84 6.79 9.92
CA PHE A 53 -26.13 5.53 9.22
C PHE A 53 -26.91 4.54 10.07
N TYR A 54 -26.62 4.46 11.39
CA TYR A 54 -27.29 3.58 12.34
C TYR A 54 -28.32 4.32 13.21
N SER A 55 -28.85 5.46 12.77
CA SER A 55 -29.77 6.27 13.57
C SER A 55 -31.05 5.53 14.00
N ASP A 56 -31.55 4.63 13.15
CA ASP A 56 -32.71 3.77 13.44
C ASP A 56 -32.42 2.66 14.46
N LYS A 57 -31.15 2.37 14.73
CA LYS A 57 -30.64 1.35 15.65
C LYS A 57 -29.99 1.92 16.90
N MET A 58 -29.95 3.28 16.99
CA MET A 58 -29.22 3.96 18.04
C MET A 58 -29.88 3.74 19.42
N SER A 59 -29.21 2.96 20.25
CA SER A 59 -29.51 2.76 21.66
C SER A 59 -28.54 3.54 22.55
N PRO A 60 -28.85 3.80 23.82
CA PRO A 60 -27.89 4.38 24.77
C PRO A 60 -26.57 3.58 24.84
N GLU A 61 -26.66 2.25 24.78
CA GLU A 61 -25.51 1.35 24.81
C GLU A 61 -24.64 1.53 23.55
N LEU A 62 -25.24 1.51 22.35
CA LEU A 62 -24.51 1.73 21.11
C LEU A 62 -23.86 3.13 21.05
N SER A 63 -24.55 4.16 21.53
CA SER A 63 -24.01 5.52 21.61
C SER A 63 -22.75 5.58 22.49
N LEU A 64 -22.78 4.95 23.67
CA LEU A 64 -21.61 4.90 24.56
C LEU A 64 -20.42 4.17 23.94
N LEU A 65 -20.66 3.06 23.22
CA LEU A 65 -19.61 2.33 22.52
C LEU A 65 -18.98 3.17 21.38
N ILE A 66 -19.80 3.91 20.62
CA ILE A 66 -19.32 4.81 19.58
C ILE A 66 -18.48 5.94 20.20
N ASP A 67 -18.92 6.53 21.31
CA ASP A 67 -18.18 7.60 22.01
C ASP A 67 -16.84 7.09 22.58
N GLU A 68 -16.82 5.86 23.12
CA GLU A 68 -15.56 5.18 23.54
C GLU A 68 -14.58 5.07 22.37
N ALA A 69 -15.04 4.55 21.23
CA ALA A 69 -14.22 4.37 20.05
C ALA A 69 -13.74 5.71 19.48
N GLU A 70 -14.60 6.72 19.41
CA GLU A 70 -14.24 8.07 18.94
C GLU A 70 -13.14 8.70 19.81
N SER A 71 -13.24 8.57 21.13
CA SER A 71 -12.22 9.09 22.05
C SER A 71 -10.85 8.49 21.78
N LEU A 72 -10.77 7.17 21.63
CA LEU A 72 -9.50 6.47 21.36
C LEU A 72 -8.98 6.73 19.94
N TYR A 73 -9.87 6.95 18.96
CA TYR A 73 -9.51 7.35 17.61
C TYR A 73 -8.89 8.76 17.60
N LYS A 74 -9.51 9.74 18.27
CA LYS A 74 -8.97 11.10 18.42
C LYS A 74 -7.60 11.10 19.08
N LEU A 75 -7.38 10.23 20.05
CA LEU A 75 -6.11 10.06 20.75
C LEU A 75 -5.09 9.20 19.96
N LYS A 76 -5.42 8.72 18.76
CA LYS A 76 -4.57 7.86 17.94
C LYS A 76 -4.15 6.53 18.60
N TYR A 77 -4.98 5.96 19.48
CA TYR A 77 -4.81 4.58 19.93
C TYR A 77 -5.30 3.58 18.88
N THR A 78 -6.28 4.01 18.09
CA THR A 78 -6.82 3.23 16.99
C THR A 78 -7.07 4.11 15.76
N LEU A 79 -7.16 3.47 14.60
CA LEU A 79 -7.47 4.08 13.33
C LEU A 79 -8.56 3.26 12.64
N GLY A 80 -9.65 3.90 12.22
CA GLY A 80 -10.65 3.29 11.35
C GLY A 80 -10.16 3.12 9.92
N ALA A 81 -11.04 2.70 9.02
CA ALA A 81 -10.73 2.62 7.61
C ALA A 81 -10.24 3.98 7.09
N GLN A 82 -9.01 4.03 6.56
CA GLN A 82 -8.43 5.28 6.03
C GLN A 82 -9.29 5.90 4.92
N ARG A 83 -10.03 5.07 4.21
CA ARG A 83 -11.01 5.52 3.21
C ARG A 83 -12.17 6.31 3.81
N ALA A 84 -12.56 6.00 5.04
CA ALA A 84 -13.55 6.80 5.77
C ALA A 84 -13.03 8.20 6.07
N LEU A 85 -11.74 8.37 6.40
CA LEU A 85 -11.12 9.70 6.51
C LEU A 85 -11.17 10.46 5.18
N GLN A 86 -10.91 9.77 4.04
CA GLN A 86 -10.92 10.38 2.71
C GLN A 86 -12.33 10.69 2.21
N PHE A 87 -13.29 9.77 2.37
CA PHE A 87 -14.59 9.81 1.68
C PHE A 87 -15.80 9.77 2.62
N GLY A 88 -15.59 9.67 3.95
CA GLY A 88 -16.69 9.60 4.94
C GLY A 88 -17.69 10.75 4.78
N GLY A 89 -18.98 10.45 4.93
CA GLY A 89 -20.12 11.30 4.60
C GLY A 89 -20.80 10.84 3.31
N ASP A 90 -21.50 11.74 2.61
CA ASP A 90 -22.38 11.45 1.48
C ASP A 90 -21.74 10.60 0.37
N GLN A 91 -20.47 10.82 0.07
CA GLN A 91 -19.78 10.07 -0.98
C GLN A 91 -19.64 8.59 -0.65
N LEU A 92 -19.29 8.28 0.61
CA LEU A 92 -19.16 6.91 1.07
C LEU A 92 -20.53 6.26 1.23
N LEU A 93 -21.53 7.01 1.74
CA LEU A 93 -22.90 6.53 1.84
C LEU A 93 -23.52 6.20 0.48
N LYS A 94 -23.18 6.97 -0.57
CA LYS A 94 -23.62 6.71 -1.95
C LYS A 94 -22.93 5.50 -2.59
N HIS A 95 -21.65 5.28 -2.30
CA HIS A 95 -20.84 4.19 -2.85
C HIS A 95 -20.14 3.44 -1.71
N GLN A 96 -20.90 2.56 -1.04
CA GLN A 96 -20.44 1.87 0.17
C GLN A 96 -19.25 0.95 -0.04
N MET A 97 -18.97 0.52 -1.27
CA MET A 97 -17.73 -0.18 -1.63
C MET A 97 -16.46 0.61 -1.23
N LYS A 98 -16.52 1.94 -1.14
CA LYS A 98 -15.42 2.79 -0.69
C LYS A 98 -15.03 2.56 0.78
N MET A 99 -15.87 1.91 1.60
CA MET A 99 -15.53 1.53 2.96
C MET A 99 -14.46 0.43 2.99
N TYR A 100 -14.46 -0.44 1.99
CA TYR A 100 -13.64 -1.65 1.98
C TYR A 100 -12.30 -1.40 1.28
N ASN A 101 -11.21 -1.83 1.92
CA ASN A 101 -9.88 -1.79 1.33
C ASN A 101 -9.50 -3.09 0.62
N CYS A 102 -10.08 -4.21 1.06
CA CYS A 102 -9.70 -5.57 0.70
C CYS A 102 -10.88 -6.30 0.09
N THR A 103 -10.73 -6.74 -1.14
CA THR A 103 -11.73 -7.56 -1.84
C THR A 103 -11.06 -8.69 -2.60
N SER A 104 -11.81 -9.76 -2.89
CA SER A 104 -11.35 -10.82 -3.77
C SER A 104 -12.50 -11.53 -4.47
N THR A 105 -12.19 -12.13 -5.64
CA THR A 105 -13.14 -12.89 -6.46
C THR A 105 -12.43 -13.92 -7.35
N TYR A 106 -13.21 -14.64 -8.16
CA TYR A 106 -12.73 -15.49 -9.26
C TYR A 106 -12.97 -14.81 -10.61
N ALA A 107 -12.04 -14.96 -11.55
CA ALA A 107 -12.23 -14.54 -12.95
C ALA A 107 -12.94 -15.65 -13.75
N ASP A 108 -14.16 -16.00 -13.37
CA ASP A 108 -14.90 -17.16 -13.83
C ASP A 108 -16.24 -16.82 -14.52
N ARG A 109 -16.56 -15.54 -14.65
CA ARG A 109 -17.82 -15.05 -15.23
C ARG A 109 -17.60 -13.76 -16.04
N PRO A 110 -18.41 -13.50 -17.09
CA PRO A 110 -18.25 -12.31 -17.94
C PRO A 110 -18.32 -10.98 -17.16
N ARG A 111 -19.18 -10.90 -16.15
CA ARG A 111 -19.35 -9.69 -15.32
C ARG A 111 -18.13 -9.35 -14.47
N TYR A 112 -17.23 -10.31 -14.22
CA TYR A 112 -15.97 -10.09 -13.50
C TYR A 112 -15.21 -8.86 -14.00
N PHE A 113 -15.10 -8.65 -15.30
CA PHE A 113 -14.27 -7.58 -15.86
C PHE A 113 -14.80 -6.19 -15.51
N SER A 114 -16.10 -5.96 -15.65
CA SER A 114 -16.74 -4.69 -15.29
C SER A 114 -16.74 -4.47 -13.78
N GLU A 115 -17.01 -5.49 -12.98
CA GLU A 115 -16.98 -5.42 -11.53
C GLU A 115 -15.57 -5.12 -11.01
N LEU A 116 -14.52 -5.72 -11.60
CA LEU A 116 -13.13 -5.39 -11.24
C LEU A 116 -12.83 -3.91 -11.46
N LEU A 117 -13.17 -3.36 -12.63
CA LEU A 117 -12.93 -1.95 -12.92
C LEU A 117 -13.72 -1.05 -11.97
N TYR A 118 -14.98 -1.38 -11.68
CA TYR A 118 -15.81 -0.66 -10.70
C TYR A 118 -15.16 -0.63 -9.31
N ILE A 119 -14.72 -1.77 -8.79
CA ILE A 119 -14.09 -1.89 -7.46
C ILE A 119 -12.80 -1.06 -7.40
N LEU A 120 -11.96 -1.14 -8.45
CA LEU A 120 -10.73 -0.36 -8.52
C LEU A 120 -11.01 1.14 -8.59
N LEU A 121 -12.04 1.57 -9.32
CA LEU A 121 -12.48 2.98 -9.38
C LEU A 121 -13.07 3.46 -8.04
N CYS A 122 -13.71 2.59 -7.25
CA CYS A 122 -14.07 2.88 -5.87
C CYS A 122 -12.86 3.00 -4.94
N GLY A 123 -11.67 2.59 -5.41
CA GLY A 123 -10.42 2.65 -4.68
C GLY A 123 -10.19 1.47 -3.74
N ALA A 124 -10.95 0.39 -3.84
CA ALA A 124 -10.67 -0.86 -3.13
C ALA A 124 -9.54 -1.63 -3.82
N GLY A 125 -8.77 -2.37 -3.05
CA GLY A 125 -7.81 -3.33 -3.56
C GLY A 125 -8.50 -4.64 -3.95
N ALA A 126 -8.11 -5.25 -5.06
CA ALA A 126 -8.75 -6.45 -5.61
C ALA A 126 -7.77 -7.61 -5.75
N GLY A 127 -8.06 -8.72 -5.07
CA GLY A 127 -7.51 -10.03 -5.41
C GLY A 127 -8.41 -10.71 -6.44
N PHE A 128 -7.82 -11.44 -7.36
CA PHE A 128 -8.60 -12.20 -8.31
C PHE A 128 -7.86 -13.48 -8.72
N SER A 129 -8.63 -14.57 -8.84
CA SER A 129 -8.06 -15.84 -9.25
C SER A 129 -8.22 -16.03 -10.75
N VAL A 130 -7.09 -16.14 -11.44
CA VAL A 130 -7.00 -16.60 -12.84
C VAL A 130 -6.54 -18.05 -12.93
N GLN A 131 -6.78 -18.86 -11.90
CA GLN A 131 -6.47 -20.29 -11.97
C GLN A 131 -7.20 -20.95 -13.13
N LYS A 132 -6.60 -21.97 -13.73
CA LYS A 132 -7.11 -22.65 -14.92
C LYS A 132 -8.59 -23.08 -14.80
N HIS A 133 -8.99 -23.59 -13.63
CA HIS A 133 -10.37 -24.06 -13.40
C HIS A 133 -11.38 -22.91 -13.26
N HIS A 134 -10.96 -21.70 -12.87
CA HIS A 134 -11.83 -20.52 -12.85
C HIS A 134 -11.97 -19.92 -14.25
N VAL A 135 -10.84 -19.66 -14.92
CA VAL A 135 -10.85 -19.10 -16.29
C VAL A 135 -11.56 -20.02 -17.29
N GLY A 136 -11.47 -21.33 -17.07
CA GLY A 136 -12.17 -22.33 -17.90
C GLY A 136 -13.70 -22.22 -17.87
N ASN A 137 -14.29 -21.51 -16.92
CA ASN A 137 -15.73 -21.24 -16.85
C ASN A 137 -16.17 -20.04 -17.71
N LEU A 138 -15.23 -19.22 -18.22
CA LEU A 138 -15.55 -18.12 -19.10
C LEU A 138 -16.10 -18.63 -20.45
N PRO A 139 -17.08 -17.91 -21.07
CA PRO A 139 -17.55 -18.26 -22.40
C PRO A 139 -16.45 -18.19 -23.44
N ASN A 140 -16.64 -18.93 -24.54
CA ASN A 140 -15.79 -18.84 -25.71
C ASN A 140 -15.79 -17.41 -26.27
N ILE A 141 -14.69 -17.02 -26.88
CA ILE A 141 -14.58 -15.78 -27.65
C ILE A 141 -14.83 -16.04 -29.13
N GLN A 142 -15.39 -15.03 -29.82
CA GLN A 142 -15.76 -15.13 -31.23
C GLN A 142 -15.42 -13.83 -32.00
N GLU A 143 -15.36 -13.94 -33.32
CA GLU A 143 -15.27 -12.79 -34.19
C GLU A 143 -16.56 -11.95 -34.17
N ARG A 144 -16.39 -10.63 -34.29
CA ARG A 144 -17.49 -9.66 -34.33
C ARG A 144 -17.93 -9.41 -35.77
N LYS A 145 -18.87 -10.23 -36.26
CA LYS A 145 -19.41 -10.20 -37.65
C LYS A 145 -20.75 -9.49 -37.80
N LYS A 146 -21.43 -9.16 -36.68
CA LYS A 146 -22.70 -8.45 -36.70
C LYS A 146 -22.50 -6.94 -36.93
N GLN A 147 -23.58 -6.24 -37.35
CA GLN A 147 -23.56 -4.80 -37.53
C GLN A 147 -23.04 -4.10 -36.29
N ALA A 148 -22.16 -3.14 -36.50
CA ALA A 148 -21.58 -2.34 -35.42
C ALA A 148 -22.65 -1.52 -34.68
N LYS A 149 -22.37 -1.19 -33.39
CA LYS A 149 -23.27 -0.42 -32.53
C LYS A 149 -22.49 0.66 -31.78
N GLY A 150 -23.08 1.82 -31.59
CA GLY A 150 -22.55 2.88 -30.74
C GLY A 150 -22.80 2.60 -29.26
N TRP A 151 -21.90 3.07 -28.40
CA TRP A 151 -22.01 3.02 -26.95
C TRP A 151 -21.54 4.35 -26.36
N ILE A 152 -22.44 5.07 -25.72
CA ILE A 152 -22.11 6.32 -25.02
C ILE A 152 -21.62 5.97 -23.62
N ILE A 153 -20.44 6.46 -23.23
CA ILE A 153 -19.87 6.23 -21.92
C ILE A 153 -20.22 7.40 -21.01
N GLU A 154 -21.00 7.13 -19.97
CA GLU A 154 -21.35 8.10 -18.96
C GLU A 154 -20.13 8.52 -18.12
N ASP A 155 -20.12 9.76 -17.64
CA ASP A 155 -19.09 10.31 -16.75
C ASP A 155 -19.31 9.85 -15.29
N SER A 156 -19.27 8.52 -15.09
CA SER A 156 -19.48 7.86 -13.81
C SER A 156 -18.57 6.63 -13.67
N ILE A 157 -18.40 6.15 -12.43
CA ILE A 157 -17.63 4.90 -12.16
C ILE A 157 -18.32 3.72 -12.86
N GLU A 158 -19.63 3.70 -12.81
CA GLU A 158 -20.48 2.69 -13.44
C GLU A 158 -20.35 2.73 -14.96
N GLY A 159 -20.39 3.92 -15.57
CA GLY A 159 -20.29 4.09 -17.02
C GLY A 159 -18.93 3.59 -17.58
N TRP A 160 -17.85 3.82 -16.84
CA TRP A 160 -16.53 3.26 -17.20
C TRP A 160 -16.50 1.73 -17.10
N ALA A 161 -17.07 1.19 -16.02
CA ALA A 161 -17.15 -0.25 -15.81
C ALA A 161 -18.02 -0.94 -16.89
N ASP A 162 -19.16 -0.33 -17.24
CA ASP A 162 -20.06 -0.82 -18.28
C ASP A 162 -19.42 -0.79 -19.67
N ALA A 163 -18.58 0.20 -19.96
CA ALA A 163 -17.85 0.23 -21.23
C ALA A 163 -16.94 -1.00 -21.40
N LEU A 164 -16.24 -1.39 -20.33
CA LEU A 164 -15.45 -2.62 -20.35
C LEU A 164 -16.35 -3.87 -20.43
N GLY A 165 -17.43 -3.91 -19.68
CA GLY A 165 -18.43 -4.98 -19.74
C GLY A 165 -19.02 -5.16 -21.16
N ALA A 166 -19.34 -4.04 -21.84
CA ALA A 166 -19.84 -4.06 -23.21
C ALA A 166 -18.78 -4.57 -24.20
N LEU A 167 -17.51 -4.13 -24.06
CA LEU A 167 -16.41 -4.63 -24.89
C LEU A 167 -16.26 -6.14 -24.74
N MET A 168 -16.20 -6.67 -23.52
CA MET A 168 -16.08 -8.10 -23.26
C MET A 168 -17.30 -8.88 -23.80
N SER A 169 -18.51 -8.36 -23.58
CA SER A 169 -19.74 -8.95 -24.08
C SER A 169 -19.79 -9.02 -25.61
N SER A 170 -19.12 -8.09 -26.29
CA SER A 170 -19.05 -8.10 -27.76
C SER A 170 -18.28 -9.30 -28.32
N TYR A 171 -17.37 -9.85 -27.55
CA TYR A 171 -16.54 -10.99 -27.92
C TYR A 171 -17.05 -12.33 -27.38
N PHE A 172 -17.72 -12.35 -26.23
CA PHE A 172 -18.20 -13.60 -25.65
C PHE A 172 -19.39 -14.20 -26.41
N VAL A 173 -19.35 -15.51 -26.63
CA VAL A 173 -20.50 -16.27 -27.10
C VAL A 173 -21.59 -16.23 -26.04
N GLY A 174 -22.80 -15.79 -26.38
CA GLY A 174 -23.89 -15.55 -25.45
C GLY A 174 -23.89 -14.13 -24.86
N GLY A 175 -22.87 -13.30 -25.17
CA GLY A 175 -22.84 -11.85 -24.91
C GLY A 175 -22.64 -11.41 -23.45
N GLY A 176 -22.55 -12.33 -22.50
CA GLY A 176 -22.22 -12.00 -21.11
C GLY A 176 -23.15 -10.98 -20.45
N GLN A 177 -22.58 -9.89 -19.90
CA GLN A 177 -23.32 -8.82 -19.18
C GLN A 177 -24.28 -8.04 -20.09
N PHE A 178 -23.91 -7.80 -21.35
CA PHE A 178 -24.69 -7.06 -22.35
C PHE A 178 -24.93 -7.93 -23.61
N PRO A 179 -25.91 -8.85 -23.57
CA PRO A 179 -26.13 -9.80 -24.65
C PRO A 179 -26.41 -9.17 -26.03
N GLU A 180 -26.98 -7.96 -26.03
CA GLU A 180 -27.25 -7.20 -27.25
C GLU A 180 -25.98 -6.72 -27.98
N MET A 181 -24.83 -6.78 -27.34
CA MET A 181 -23.51 -6.44 -27.92
C MET A 181 -22.82 -7.64 -28.57
N GLU A 182 -23.29 -8.85 -28.32
CA GLU A 182 -22.69 -10.08 -28.82
C GLU A 182 -22.40 -10.04 -30.34
N GLY A 183 -21.15 -10.29 -30.69
CA GLY A 183 -20.68 -10.36 -32.08
C GLY A 183 -20.69 -9.02 -32.82
N ARG A 184 -20.83 -7.88 -32.12
CA ARG A 184 -20.87 -6.52 -32.70
C ARG A 184 -19.57 -5.77 -32.44
N LYS A 185 -19.05 -5.03 -33.41
CA LYS A 185 -18.06 -4.01 -33.16
C LYS A 185 -18.70 -2.83 -32.40
N ILE A 186 -18.05 -2.34 -31.37
CA ILE A 186 -18.56 -1.20 -30.58
C ILE A 186 -17.77 0.06 -30.94
N TYR A 187 -18.50 1.16 -31.17
CA TYR A 187 -17.93 2.50 -31.29
C TYR A 187 -18.22 3.26 -29.99
N PHE A 188 -17.19 3.43 -29.16
CA PHE A 188 -17.32 4.13 -27.90
C PHE A 188 -17.32 5.64 -28.09
N ASP A 189 -18.36 6.32 -27.58
CA ASP A 189 -18.45 7.76 -27.48
C ASP A 189 -18.04 8.20 -26.07
N LEU A 190 -16.91 8.89 -25.97
CA LEU A 190 -16.32 9.38 -24.72
C LEU A 190 -16.61 10.86 -24.46
N ASN A 191 -17.45 11.52 -25.28
CA ASN A 191 -17.65 12.98 -25.21
C ASN A 191 -18.33 13.44 -23.91
N GLN A 192 -19.03 12.54 -23.19
CA GLN A 192 -19.64 12.88 -21.91
C GLN A 192 -18.63 12.87 -20.76
N ILE A 193 -17.47 12.23 -20.92
CA ILE A 193 -16.46 12.16 -19.87
C ILE A 193 -15.82 13.55 -19.73
N ARG A 194 -15.78 14.05 -18.49
CA ARG A 194 -15.15 15.33 -18.16
C ARG A 194 -13.69 15.39 -18.61
N PRO A 195 -13.21 16.57 -19.01
CA PRO A 195 -11.85 16.73 -19.51
C PRO A 195 -10.81 16.53 -18.40
N LYS A 196 -9.58 16.21 -18.81
CA LYS A 196 -8.43 16.12 -17.90
C LYS A 196 -8.26 17.43 -17.14
N GLY A 197 -8.05 17.34 -15.82
CA GLY A 197 -7.85 18.47 -14.93
C GLY A 197 -9.13 19.04 -14.31
N ALA A 198 -10.32 18.64 -14.77
CA ALA A 198 -11.57 19.02 -14.10
C ALA A 198 -11.58 18.52 -12.66
N MET A 199 -12.11 19.34 -11.74
CA MET A 199 -12.19 18.98 -10.33
C MET A 199 -13.19 17.84 -10.12
N ILE A 200 -12.80 16.86 -9.33
CA ILE A 200 -13.67 15.78 -8.86
C ILE A 200 -13.81 15.85 -7.34
N ASN A 201 -14.85 15.21 -6.82
CA ASN A 201 -15.14 15.21 -5.39
C ASN A 201 -13.93 14.73 -4.57
N GLY A 202 -13.60 15.45 -3.51
CA GLY A 202 -12.43 15.20 -2.66
C GLY A 202 -11.19 16.02 -3.02
N GLY A 203 -11.31 17.01 -3.92
CA GLY A 203 -10.20 17.92 -4.27
C GLY A 203 -9.21 17.35 -5.30
N PHE A 204 -9.56 16.24 -5.97
CA PHE A 204 -8.72 15.62 -6.99
C PHE A 204 -9.05 16.10 -8.40
N LYS A 205 -8.10 15.96 -9.32
CA LYS A 205 -8.27 16.29 -10.75
C LYS A 205 -8.66 15.04 -11.56
N ALA A 206 -9.61 15.19 -12.47
CA ALA A 206 -10.03 14.12 -13.37
C ALA A 206 -8.93 13.74 -14.36
N PRO A 207 -8.79 12.44 -14.72
CA PRO A 207 -7.81 11.98 -15.69
C PRO A 207 -8.20 12.29 -17.15
N GLY A 208 -9.47 12.62 -17.40
CA GLY A 208 -10.04 12.70 -18.74
C GLY A 208 -10.31 11.30 -19.34
N PRO A 209 -10.79 11.24 -20.59
CA PRO A 209 -11.20 9.99 -21.24
C PRO A 209 -10.05 9.10 -21.72
N GLU A 210 -8.86 9.64 -21.89
CA GLU A 210 -7.74 8.97 -22.57
C GLU A 210 -7.25 7.67 -21.91
N PRO A 211 -7.19 7.56 -20.56
CA PRO A 211 -6.78 6.31 -19.93
C PRO A 211 -7.75 5.15 -20.20
N LEU A 212 -9.06 5.43 -20.18
CA LEU A 212 -10.07 4.43 -20.50
C LEU A 212 -9.99 4.02 -21.97
N ARG A 213 -9.88 5.00 -22.89
CA ARG A 213 -9.72 4.72 -24.32
C ARG A 213 -8.55 3.77 -24.57
N ARG A 214 -7.37 4.08 -24.04
CA ARG A 214 -6.18 3.24 -24.20
C ARG A 214 -6.35 1.84 -23.64
N ALA A 215 -7.04 1.70 -22.50
CA ALA A 215 -7.32 0.41 -21.92
C ALA A 215 -8.24 -0.43 -22.83
N LEU A 216 -9.35 0.16 -23.29
CA LEU A 216 -10.29 -0.52 -24.21
C LEU A 216 -9.60 -0.93 -25.51
N ASP A 217 -8.79 -0.05 -26.12
CA ASP A 217 -8.06 -0.34 -27.36
C ASP A 217 -7.06 -1.49 -27.19
N LYS A 218 -6.30 -1.52 -26.09
CA LYS A 218 -5.33 -2.58 -25.80
C LYS A 218 -6.01 -3.92 -25.53
N ILE A 219 -7.11 -3.92 -24.78
CA ILE A 219 -7.90 -5.13 -24.50
C ILE A 219 -8.52 -5.66 -25.82
N GLU A 220 -9.08 -4.79 -26.64
CA GLU A 220 -9.59 -5.16 -27.95
C GLU A 220 -8.51 -5.80 -28.82
N HIS A 221 -7.33 -5.19 -28.88
CA HIS A 221 -6.20 -5.73 -29.66
C HIS A 221 -5.74 -7.10 -29.15
N LEU A 222 -5.66 -7.30 -27.83
CA LEU A 222 -5.31 -8.59 -27.25
C LEU A 222 -6.29 -9.68 -27.66
N ILE A 223 -7.60 -9.46 -27.51
CA ILE A 223 -8.62 -10.46 -27.83
C ILE A 223 -8.63 -10.74 -29.34
N GLN A 224 -8.53 -9.71 -30.19
CA GLN A 224 -8.43 -9.90 -31.63
C GLN A 224 -7.21 -10.72 -32.03
N SER A 225 -6.06 -10.49 -31.43
CA SER A 225 -4.86 -11.30 -31.67
C SER A 225 -5.06 -12.77 -31.34
N ARG A 226 -5.76 -13.08 -30.23
CA ARG A 226 -6.12 -14.46 -29.86
C ARG A 226 -7.02 -15.12 -30.91
N ILE A 227 -8.05 -14.41 -31.35
CA ILE A 227 -8.98 -14.92 -32.35
C ILE A 227 -8.26 -15.15 -33.69
N LEU A 228 -7.40 -14.22 -34.12
CA LEU A 228 -6.61 -14.37 -35.36
C LEU A 228 -5.64 -15.55 -35.31
N SER A 229 -5.20 -15.94 -34.10
CA SER A 229 -4.37 -17.14 -33.89
C SER A 229 -5.21 -18.45 -33.89
N GLY A 230 -6.54 -18.38 -34.13
CA GLY A 230 -7.44 -19.53 -34.16
C GLY A 230 -7.94 -19.97 -32.78
N GLU A 231 -7.71 -19.19 -31.75
CA GLU A 231 -8.13 -19.52 -30.40
C GLU A 231 -9.57 -19.13 -30.14
N THR A 232 -10.27 -19.96 -29.39
CA THR A 232 -11.67 -19.73 -29.00
C THR A 232 -11.87 -19.50 -27.52
N HIS A 233 -10.79 -19.57 -26.70
CA HIS A 233 -10.82 -19.39 -25.28
C HIS A 233 -9.73 -18.39 -24.84
N LEU A 234 -9.99 -17.67 -23.74
CA LEU A 234 -8.98 -16.89 -23.05
C LEU A 234 -8.17 -17.81 -22.11
N ARG A 235 -6.84 -17.64 -22.11
CA ARG A 235 -5.96 -18.30 -21.15
C ARG A 235 -5.87 -17.49 -19.86
N PRO A 236 -5.39 -18.06 -18.75
CA PRO A 236 -5.09 -17.33 -17.53
C PRO A 236 -4.30 -16.03 -17.75
N ILE A 237 -3.22 -16.09 -18.55
CA ILE A 237 -2.39 -14.93 -18.87
C ILE A 237 -3.15 -13.85 -19.67
N ASP A 238 -4.07 -14.23 -20.55
CA ASP A 238 -4.87 -13.30 -21.33
C ASP A 238 -5.85 -12.54 -20.41
N VAL A 239 -6.53 -13.25 -19.51
CA VAL A 239 -7.44 -12.68 -18.50
C VAL A 239 -6.66 -11.77 -17.54
N TYR A 240 -5.47 -12.19 -17.14
CA TYR A 240 -4.56 -11.38 -16.33
C TYR A 240 -4.19 -10.07 -17.03
N ASP A 241 -3.72 -10.10 -18.27
CA ASP A 241 -3.33 -8.90 -19.01
C ASP A 241 -4.52 -7.96 -19.29
N ILE A 242 -5.72 -8.51 -19.59
CA ILE A 242 -6.96 -7.72 -19.70
C ILE A 242 -7.22 -6.97 -18.37
N SER A 243 -7.13 -7.67 -17.25
CA SER A 243 -7.32 -7.10 -15.91
C SER A 243 -6.31 -6.00 -15.61
N MET A 244 -5.05 -6.17 -16.04
CA MET A 244 -3.99 -5.19 -15.84
C MET A 244 -4.16 -3.95 -16.72
N HIS A 245 -4.62 -4.10 -17.96
CA HIS A 245 -4.98 -2.95 -18.79
C HIS A 245 -6.16 -2.16 -18.20
N ALA A 246 -7.16 -2.84 -17.64
CA ALA A 246 -8.24 -2.18 -16.91
C ALA A 246 -7.72 -1.42 -15.68
N ALA A 247 -6.82 -2.04 -14.91
CA ALA A 247 -6.17 -1.40 -13.75
C ALA A 247 -5.33 -0.16 -14.14
N ASP A 248 -4.70 -0.16 -15.30
CA ASP A 248 -3.97 1.00 -15.84
C ASP A 248 -4.88 2.23 -16.07
N ALA A 249 -6.14 2.04 -16.44
CA ALA A 249 -7.09 3.14 -16.60
C ALA A 249 -7.35 3.88 -15.27
N VAL A 250 -7.29 3.18 -14.14
CA VAL A 250 -7.55 3.73 -12.81
C VAL A 250 -6.42 4.64 -12.31
N LEU A 251 -5.18 4.39 -12.74
CA LEU A 251 -4.01 5.15 -12.29
C LEU A 251 -4.01 6.61 -12.69
N ALA A 252 -4.65 6.94 -13.77
CA ALA A 252 -4.59 8.28 -14.33
C ALA A 252 -5.45 9.30 -13.56
N GLY A 253 -6.24 8.87 -12.56
CA GLY A 253 -7.16 9.72 -11.80
C GLY A 253 -6.61 10.38 -10.54
N GLY A 254 -5.35 10.19 -10.18
CA GLY A 254 -4.71 10.89 -9.05
C GLY A 254 -5.16 10.47 -7.65
N VAL A 255 -6.21 9.65 -7.50
CA VAL A 255 -6.80 9.32 -6.19
C VAL A 255 -6.15 8.09 -5.53
N ARG A 256 -5.78 7.10 -6.30
CA ARG A 256 -5.03 5.91 -5.85
C ARG A 256 -4.48 5.13 -7.05
N ARG A 257 -3.29 4.54 -6.88
CA ARG A 257 -2.85 3.45 -7.75
C ARG A 257 -3.74 2.23 -7.51
N SER A 258 -4.14 1.53 -8.58
CA SER A 258 -4.79 0.23 -8.45
C SER A 258 -3.87 -0.72 -7.67
N ALA A 259 -4.41 -1.36 -6.63
CA ALA A 259 -3.72 -2.40 -5.90
C ALA A 259 -4.41 -3.72 -6.23
N THR A 260 -3.67 -4.65 -6.86
CA THR A 260 -4.23 -5.95 -7.23
C THR A 260 -3.28 -7.09 -6.88
N ILE A 261 -3.83 -8.29 -6.73
CA ILE A 261 -3.08 -9.54 -6.71
C ILE A 261 -3.74 -10.53 -7.66
N ALA A 262 -2.94 -11.10 -8.54
CA ALA A 262 -3.37 -12.20 -9.40
C ALA A 262 -2.98 -13.53 -8.77
N LEU A 263 -3.97 -14.38 -8.49
CA LEU A 263 -3.79 -15.72 -7.97
C LEU A 263 -3.88 -16.71 -9.14
N PHE A 264 -2.87 -17.57 -9.31
CA PHE A 264 -2.80 -18.46 -10.44
C PHE A 264 -2.42 -19.90 -10.05
N SER A 265 -2.68 -20.87 -10.90
CA SER A 265 -2.30 -22.27 -10.68
C SER A 265 -0.78 -22.43 -10.74
N TYR A 266 -0.17 -23.05 -9.73
CA TYR A 266 1.29 -23.16 -9.64
C TYR A 266 1.96 -23.91 -10.81
N ASP A 267 1.18 -24.67 -11.56
CA ASP A 267 1.60 -25.39 -12.77
C ASP A 267 1.36 -24.60 -14.08
N ASP A 268 1.01 -23.31 -13.98
CA ASP A 268 0.82 -22.42 -15.11
C ASP A 268 2.15 -21.71 -15.47
N GLU A 269 2.83 -22.25 -16.49
CA GLU A 269 4.14 -21.72 -16.90
C GLU A 269 4.10 -20.28 -17.44
N ASP A 270 3.01 -19.89 -18.14
CA ASP A 270 2.86 -18.53 -18.66
C ASP A 270 2.76 -17.52 -17.50
N MET A 271 1.97 -17.86 -16.47
CA MET A 271 1.84 -17.04 -15.28
C MET A 271 3.10 -17.03 -14.41
N MET A 272 3.79 -18.17 -14.30
CA MET A 272 5.07 -18.26 -13.60
C MET A 272 6.13 -17.33 -14.20
N LYS A 273 6.12 -17.16 -15.51
CA LYS A 273 7.09 -16.33 -16.25
C LYS A 273 6.59 -14.91 -16.53
N ALA A 274 5.38 -14.56 -16.10
CA ALA A 274 4.72 -13.30 -16.45
C ALA A 274 5.55 -12.05 -16.09
N LYS A 275 6.36 -12.12 -15.05
CA LYS A 275 7.24 -11.03 -14.59
C LYS A 275 8.71 -11.46 -14.50
N THR A 276 9.19 -12.16 -15.51
CA THR A 276 10.61 -12.50 -15.67
C THR A 276 11.19 -11.81 -16.89
N GLY A 277 12.52 -11.70 -16.98
CA GLY A 277 13.20 -11.04 -18.08
C GLY A 277 12.84 -9.53 -18.18
N ASN A 278 12.63 -9.05 -19.39
CA ASN A 278 12.37 -7.64 -19.68
C ASN A 278 10.87 -7.26 -19.63
N TRP A 279 10.09 -7.96 -18.81
CA TRP A 279 8.62 -7.76 -18.73
C TRP A 279 8.20 -6.29 -18.53
N PHE A 280 8.99 -5.51 -17.80
CA PHE A 280 8.71 -4.08 -17.54
C PHE A 280 8.78 -3.20 -18.80
N ILE A 281 9.44 -3.66 -19.87
CA ILE A 281 9.47 -3.03 -21.20
C ILE A 281 8.32 -3.58 -22.05
N ASP A 282 8.21 -4.92 -22.12
CA ASP A 282 7.29 -5.61 -23.03
C ASP A 282 5.84 -5.56 -22.56
N ASN A 283 5.62 -5.65 -21.24
CA ASN A 283 4.32 -5.72 -20.60
C ASN A 283 4.24 -4.84 -19.32
N PRO A 284 4.45 -3.52 -19.42
CA PRO A 284 4.55 -2.62 -18.26
C PRO A 284 3.26 -2.58 -17.40
N GLN A 285 2.08 -2.92 -17.97
CA GLN A 285 0.82 -3.04 -17.23
C GLN A 285 0.89 -4.09 -16.12
N ARG A 286 1.74 -5.13 -16.25
CA ARG A 286 1.89 -6.20 -15.24
C ARG A 286 2.47 -5.70 -13.92
N GLY A 287 3.08 -4.52 -13.91
CA GLY A 287 3.49 -3.82 -12.69
C GLY A 287 2.33 -3.34 -11.80
N ARG A 288 1.07 -3.56 -12.21
CA ARG A 288 -0.12 -3.16 -11.42
C ARG A 288 -0.56 -4.19 -10.40
N SER A 289 0.01 -5.39 -10.42
CA SER A 289 -0.34 -6.46 -9.49
C SER A 289 0.88 -7.10 -8.85
N ASN A 290 0.66 -7.70 -7.69
CA ASN A 290 1.47 -8.83 -7.20
C ASN A 290 0.95 -10.09 -7.88
N ASN A 291 1.81 -11.06 -8.15
CA ASN A 291 1.42 -12.35 -8.72
C ASN A 291 1.79 -13.45 -7.73
N SER A 292 0.83 -14.29 -7.34
CA SER A 292 1.09 -15.38 -6.40
C SER A 292 0.50 -16.70 -6.89
N ALA A 293 1.33 -17.73 -6.88
CA ALA A 293 0.88 -19.09 -7.14
C ALA A 293 0.06 -19.60 -5.95
N VAL A 294 -1.11 -20.16 -6.20
CA VAL A 294 -1.91 -20.84 -5.18
C VAL A 294 -1.34 -22.24 -4.97
N ILE A 295 -0.93 -22.50 -3.74
CA ILE A 295 -0.28 -23.76 -3.36
C ILE A 295 -1.08 -24.43 -2.25
N VAL A 296 -1.66 -25.59 -2.56
CA VAL A 296 -2.26 -26.44 -1.53
C VAL A 296 -1.13 -27.04 -0.69
N ARG A 297 -1.14 -26.75 0.62
CA ARG A 297 0.01 -26.96 1.52
C ARG A 297 0.58 -28.39 1.50
N ASP A 298 -0.30 -29.39 1.45
CA ASP A 298 0.10 -30.79 1.52
C ASP A 298 0.37 -31.42 0.16
N GLU A 299 0.13 -30.70 -0.94
CA GLU A 299 0.33 -31.20 -2.30
C GLU A 299 1.70 -30.80 -2.90
N ILE A 300 2.37 -29.78 -2.36
CA ILE A 300 3.64 -29.29 -2.91
C ILE A 300 4.82 -30.14 -2.40
N SER A 301 5.65 -30.61 -3.34
CA SER A 301 6.92 -31.24 -3.00
C SER A 301 7.98 -30.20 -2.58
N LYS A 302 8.98 -30.66 -1.79
CA LYS A 302 10.11 -29.77 -1.44
C LYS A 302 10.87 -29.31 -2.68
N GLU A 303 11.00 -30.18 -3.68
CA GLU A 303 11.69 -29.87 -4.94
C GLU A 303 10.96 -28.75 -5.73
N ASP A 304 9.64 -28.83 -5.84
CA ASP A 304 8.88 -27.80 -6.53
C ASP A 304 8.88 -26.50 -5.76
N PHE A 305 8.81 -26.54 -4.43
CA PHE A 305 8.95 -25.35 -3.61
C PHE A 305 10.33 -24.67 -3.79
N SER A 306 11.40 -25.45 -3.89
CA SER A 306 12.76 -24.93 -4.16
C SER A 306 12.85 -24.20 -5.51
N LYS A 307 12.12 -24.66 -6.53
CA LYS A 307 12.04 -23.98 -7.83
C LYS A 307 11.39 -22.59 -7.68
N PHE A 308 10.31 -22.49 -6.89
CA PHE A 308 9.69 -21.20 -6.55
C PHE A 308 10.67 -20.27 -5.83
N MET A 309 11.33 -20.76 -4.81
CA MET A 309 12.27 -19.95 -4.03
C MET A 309 13.44 -19.45 -4.88
N SER A 310 13.87 -20.22 -5.88
CA SER A 310 14.91 -19.79 -6.82
C SER A 310 14.44 -18.62 -7.69
N SER A 311 13.21 -18.64 -8.19
CA SER A 311 12.62 -17.54 -8.96
C SER A 311 12.44 -16.29 -8.10
N ILE A 312 11.95 -16.44 -6.87
CA ILE A 312 11.80 -15.34 -5.91
C ILE A 312 13.14 -14.69 -5.62
N LYS A 313 14.20 -15.48 -5.41
CA LYS A 313 15.54 -14.99 -5.14
C LYS A 313 16.10 -14.16 -6.29
N GLU A 314 15.80 -14.54 -7.53
CA GLU A 314 16.33 -13.89 -8.74
C GLU A 314 15.50 -12.67 -9.16
N PHE A 315 14.17 -12.77 -9.15
CA PHE A 315 13.27 -11.77 -9.71
C PHE A 315 12.36 -11.08 -8.68
N GLY A 316 12.30 -11.56 -7.43
CA GLY A 316 11.35 -11.10 -6.42
C GLY A 316 9.92 -11.63 -6.63
N GLU A 317 9.65 -12.30 -7.76
CA GLU A 317 8.35 -12.84 -8.17
C GLU A 317 8.49 -14.18 -8.91
N PRO A 318 7.41 -14.99 -9.01
CA PRO A 318 6.12 -14.79 -8.36
C PRO A 318 6.18 -15.09 -6.85
N GLY A 319 5.24 -14.51 -6.08
CA GLY A 319 4.98 -14.93 -4.71
C GLY A 319 4.22 -16.26 -4.66
N PHE A 320 3.88 -16.69 -3.45
CA PHE A 320 3.02 -17.85 -3.22
C PHE A 320 1.93 -17.53 -2.18
N TYR A 321 0.83 -18.26 -2.29
CA TYR A 321 -0.27 -18.23 -1.34
C TYR A 321 -0.61 -19.67 -0.92
N PHE A 322 -0.27 -20.03 0.30
CA PHE A 322 -0.55 -21.35 0.89
C PHE A 322 -2.00 -21.43 1.34
N VAL A 323 -2.66 -22.49 0.92
CA VAL A 323 -4.09 -22.76 1.19
C VAL A 323 -4.33 -24.24 1.49
N GLU A 324 -5.49 -24.53 2.08
CA GLU A 324 -6.03 -25.89 2.20
C GLU A 324 -6.98 -26.24 1.06
N ASP A 325 -7.52 -25.24 0.36
CA ASP A 325 -8.39 -25.40 -0.81
C ASP A 325 -8.04 -24.36 -1.87
N LYS A 326 -7.87 -24.80 -3.12
CA LYS A 326 -7.50 -23.95 -4.26
C LYS A 326 -8.49 -22.82 -4.55
N ASN A 327 -9.72 -22.89 -4.00
CA ASN A 327 -10.73 -21.84 -4.13
C ASN A 327 -10.61 -20.75 -3.06
N PHE A 328 -9.73 -20.89 -2.06
CA PHE A 328 -9.45 -19.80 -1.15
C PHE A 328 -8.66 -18.71 -1.87
N THR A 329 -9.04 -17.47 -1.59
CA THR A 329 -8.44 -16.28 -2.20
C THR A 329 -7.99 -15.29 -1.12
N THR A 330 -7.33 -14.24 -1.55
CA THR A 330 -6.84 -13.20 -0.66
C THR A 330 -6.85 -11.82 -1.33
N ASN A 331 -6.73 -10.78 -0.54
CA ASN A 331 -6.54 -9.40 -1.00
C ASN A 331 -5.07 -9.12 -1.43
N PRO A 332 -4.79 -7.97 -2.05
CA PRO A 332 -3.46 -7.65 -2.57
C PRO A 332 -2.29 -7.76 -1.59
N CYS A 333 -2.52 -7.54 -0.30
CA CYS A 333 -1.49 -7.59 0.75
C CYS A 333 -1.47 -8.92 1.51
N VAL A 334 -2.31 -9.87 1.13
CA VAL A 334 -2.39 -11.25 1.64
C VAL A 334 -2.74 -11.37 3.14
N GLU A 335 -3.24 -10.31 3.79
CA GLU A 335 -3.64 -10.38 5.20
C GLU A 335 -5.04 -10.96 5.43
N ILE A 336 -5.89 -11.03 4.40
CA ILE A 336 -7.29 -11.46 4.52
C ILE A 336 -7.56 -12.71 3.71
N GLY A 337 -7.88 -13.81 4.37
CA GLY A 337 -8.38 -15.02 3.71
C GLY A 337 -9.86 -14.87 3.33
N MET A 338 -10.21 -15.24 2.09
CA MET A 338 -11.53 -15.07 1.50
C MET A 338 -12.00 -16.31 0.75
N TYR A 339 -13.31 -16.50 0.75
CA TYR A 339 -14.00 -17.57 0.00
C TYR A 339 -15.20 -16.99 -0.77
N PRO A 340 -14.95 -16.38 -1.95
CA PRO A 340 -15.90 -15.55 -2.68
C PRO A 340 -16.94 -16.36 -3.47
N GLN A 341 -17.58 -17.32 -2.81
CA GLN A 341 -18.70 -18.09 -3.36
C GLN A 341 -19.70 -18.48 -2.27
N ILE A 342 -20.95 -18.67 -2.67
CA ILE A 342 -22.04 -19.16 -1.86
C ILE A 342 -22.96 -20.02 -2.73
N ASP A 343 -23.33 -21.22 -2.29
CA ASP A 343 -24.20 -22.16 -3.01
C ASP A 343 -23.78 -22.41 -4.47
N GLY A 344 -22.47 -22.48 -4.71
CA GLY A 344 -21.88 -22.70 -6.04
C GLY A 344 -21.92 -21.48 -6.97
N LYS A 345 -22.32 -20.31 -6.47
CA LYS A 345 -22.30 -19.04 -7.21
C LYS A 345 -21.14 -18.19 -6.75
N SER A 346 -20.36 -17.68 -7.69
CA SER A 346 -19.24 -16.78 -7.43
C SER A 346 -19.72 -15.33 -7.30
N GLY A 347 -19.05 -14.58 -6.42
CA GLY A 347 -19.24 -13.15 -6.25
C GLY A 347 -17.96 -12.49 -5.77
N TRP A 348 -18.07 -11.33 -5.17
CA TRP A 348 -16.99 -10.68 -4.44
C TRP A 348 -17.13 -10.94 -2.95
N GLN A 349 -16.02 -11.09 -2.26
CA GLN A 349 -15.94 -11.00 -0.81
C GLN A 349 -15.00 -9.87 -0.44
N GLY A 350 -15.23 -9.25 0.70
CA GLY A 350 -14.36 -8.17 1.19
C GLY A 350 -14.27 -8.15 2.70
N CYS A 351 -13.27 -7.41 3.16
CA CYS A 351 -13.03 -7.16 4.57
C CYS A 351 -12.75 -5.68 4.79
N ASN A 352 -13.30 -5.15 5.86
CA ASN A 352 -12.93 -3.83 6.35
C ASN A 352 -11.81 -3.94 7.38
N LEU A 353 -10.99 -2.88 7.47
CA LEU A 353 -9.79 -2.88 8.27
C LEU A 353 -9.80 -1.73 9.29
N THR A 354 -9.31 -2.04 10.49
CA THR A 354 -8.94 -1.07 11.51
C THR A 354 -7.50 -1.30 11.95
N GLU A 355 -6.91 -0.35 12.66
CA GLU A 355 -5.50 -0.42 13.06
C GLU A 355 -5.35 0.01 14.51
N ILE A 356 -4.67 -0.80 15.32
CA ILE A 356 -4.27 -0.48 16.69
C ILE A 356 -2.86 0.08 16.67
N ASN A 357 -2.63 1.18 17.38
CA ASN A 357 -1.30 1.74 17.59
C ASN A 357 -0.58 1.01 18.73
N GLY A 358 0.10 -0.07 18.41
CA GLY A 358 0.84 -0.86 19.38
C GLY A 358 2.01 -0.11 20.02
N GLY A 359 2.64 0.80 19.27
CA GLY A 359 3.71 1.64 19.83
C GLY A 359 3.26 2.55 20.97
N LYS A 360 1.95 2.88 21.02
CA LYS A 360 1.34 3.71 22.07
C LYS A 360 0.81 2.91 23.24
N CYS A 361 0.48 1.64 23.07
CA CYS A 361 -0.05 0.76 24.11
C CYS A 361 1.06 0.27 25.04
N LYS A 362 1.39 1.02 26.08
CA LYS A 362 2.50 0.71 27.00
C LYS A 362 2.15 -0.32 28.06
N THR A 363 0.88 -0.57 28.28
CA THR A 363 0.39 -1.59 29.23
C THR A 363 -0.63 -2.50 28.56
N PRO A 364 -0.86 -3.71 29.11
CA PRO A 364 -1.93 -4.59 28.63
C PRO A 364 -3.31 -3.93 28.63
N GLU A 365 -3.61 -3.09 29.64
CA GLU A 365 -4.91 -2.42 29.78
C GLU A 365 -5.13 -1.39 28.66
N GLU A 366 -4.09 -0.64 28.28
CA GLU A 366 -4.14 0.29 27.14
C GLU A 366 -4.37 -0.47 25.84
N PHE A 367 -3.68 -1.59 25.67
CA PHE A 367 -3.86 -2.48 24.52
C PHE A 367 -5.28 -3.04 24.44
N TYR A 368 -5.83 -3.51 25.55
CA TYR A 368 -7.21 -4.06 25.59
C TYR A 368 -8.27 -3.00 25.27
N LYS A 369 -8.08 -1.75 25.74
CA LYS A 369 -8.95 -0.63 25.36
C LYS A 369 -8.88 -0.34 23.85
N ALA A 370 -7.68 -0.36 23.29
CA ALA A 370 -7.48 -0.18 21.84
C ALA A 370 -8.11 -1.33 21.03
N CYS A 371 -8.04 -2.58 21.50
CA CYS A 371 -8.73 -3.73 20.92
C CYS A 371 -10.25 -3.53 20.89
N ARG A 372 -10.86 -3.05 21.97
CA ARG A 372 -12.29 -2.72 22.02
C ARG A 372 -12.65 -1.68 20.97
N ALA A 373 -11.94 -0.56 20.92
CA ALA A 373 -12.22 0.51 19.98
C ALA A 373 -12.05 0.05 18.51
N GLY A 374 -11.00 -0.72 18.21
CA GLY A 374 -10.78 -1.31 16.89
C GLY A 374 -11.93 -2.24 16.47
N ALA A 375 -12.42 -3.06 17.40
CA ALA A 375 -13.56 -3.95 17.15
C ALA A 375 -14.87 -3.18 16.93
N ILE A 376 -15.16 -2.15 17.74
CA ILE A 376 -16.35 -1.29 17.59
C ILE A 376 -16.34 -0.66 16.18
N MET A 377 -15.26 0.04 15.82
CA MET A 377 -15.16 0.70 14.51
C MET A 377 -15.26 -0.29 13.36
N GLY A 378 -14.55 -1.42 13.44
CA GLY A 378 -14.58 -2.44 12.40
C GLY A 378 -15.98 -3.02 12.21
N THR A 379 -16.70 -3.27 13.29
CA THR A 379 -18.08 -3.80 13.23
C THR A 379 -19.05 -2.78 12.64
N LEU A 380 -18.94 -1.49 13.01
CA LEU A 380 -19.73 -0.42 12.38
C LEU A 380 -19.47 -0.34 10.87
N GLN A 381 -18.23 -0.50 10.45
CA GLN A 381 -17.84 -0.48 9.03
C GLN A 381 -18.38 -1.68 8.24
N ALA A 382 -18.52 -2.86 8.88
CA ALA A 382 -18.97 -4.09 8.23
C ALA A 382 -20.43 -4.04 7.76
N GLY A 383 -21.26 -3.17 8.29
CA GLY A 383 -22.66 -3.03 7.89
C GLY A 383 -22.89 -2.19 6.61
N TYR A 384 -21.86 -1.64 6.01
CA TYR A 384 -21.97 -0.87 4.75
C TYR A 384 -21.94 -1.81 3.55
N THR A 385 -23.05 -2.50 3.26
CA THR A 385 -23.12 -3.55 2.21
C THR A 385 -24.12 -3.26 1.08
N ASP A 386 -24.56 -2.01 0.92
CA ASP A 386 -25.37 -1.59 -0.26
C ASP A 386 -24.45 -1.38 -1.48
N PHE A 387 -24.17 -2.46 -2.20
CA PHE A 387 -23.33 -2.48 -3.40
C PHE A 387 -24.18 -2.37 -4.67
N LYS A 388 -24.57 -1.17 -5.05
CA LYS A 388 -25.50 -0.93 -6.16
C LYS A 388 -25.07 -1.50 -7.52
N TYR A 389 -23.78 -1.70 -7.75
CA TYR A 389 -23.25 -2.20 -9.02
C TYR A 389 -22.98 -3.71 -9.02
N LEU A 390 -22.62 -4.27 -7.88
CA LEU A 390 -22.33 -5.70 -7.78
C LEU A 390 -23.61 -6.53 -7.75
N GLU A 391 -23.50 -7.78 -8.14
CA GLU A 391 -24.61 -8.73 -8.00
C GLU A 391 -24.96 -9.01 -6.53
N GLU A 392 -26.22 -9.34 -6.26
CA GLU A 392 -26.73 -9.64 -4.93
C GLU A 392 -25.93 -10.74 -4.22
N THR A 393 -25.47 -11.75 -5.00
CA THR A 393 -24.56 -12.79 -4.50
C THR A 393 -23.33 -12.22 -3.77
N SER A 394 -22.78 -11.10 -4.25
CA SER A 394 -21.65 -10.45 -3.57
C SER A 394 -22.07 -9.90 -2.21
N LYS A 395 -23.23 -9.26 -2.10
CA LYS A 395 -23.78 -8.80 -0.83
C LYS A 395 -23.97 -9.96 0.14
N ASP A 396 -24.58 -11.06 -0.30
CA ASP A 396 -24.81 -12.25 0.53
C ASP A 396 -23.50 -12.84 1.04
N ILE A 397 -22.43 -12.84 0.23
CA ILE A 397 -21.10 -13.32 0.64
C ILE A 397 -20.48 -12.38 1.68
N PHE A 398 -20.60 -11.06 1.52
CA PHE A 398 -20.12 -10.09 2.51
C PHE A 398 -20.88 -10.25 3.83
N ASP A 399 -22.21 -10.30 3.79
CA ASP A 399 -23.07 -10.39 4.96
C ASP A 399 -22.91 -11.73 5.71
N ARG A 400 -22.63 -12.82 4.99
CA ARG A 400 -22.45 -14.17 5.57
C ARG A 400 -21.39 -14.20 6.67
N GLU A 401 -20.21 -13.65 6.38
CA GLU A 401 -19.07 -13.72 7.28
C GLU A 401 -18.73 -12.38 7.93
N ALA A 402 -19.24 -11.26 7.45
CA ALA A 402 -19.05 -9.89 7.95
C ALA A 402 -17.61 -9.59 8.41
N LEU A 403 -16.62 -9.95 7.58
CA LEU A 403 -15.21 -10.01 7.93
C LEU A 403 -14.66 -8.71 8.49
N LEU A 404 -13.90 -8.81 9.57
CA LEU A 404 -13.08 -7.76 10.13
C LEU A 404 -11.60 -8.08 9.97
N GLY A 405 -10.79 -7.04 9.89
CA GLY A 405 -9.34 -7.11 10.01
C GLY A 405 -8.87 -6.08 11.03
N VAL A 406 -9.07 -6.34 12.33
CA VAL A 406 -8.44 -5.55 13.38
C VAL A 406 -6.96 -5.89 13.38
N SER A 407 -6.16 -4.92 12.95
CA SER A 407 -4.71 -5.06 12.80
C SER A 407 -3.99 -4.29 13.90
N ILE A 408 -2.72 -4.61 14.11
CA ILE A 408 -1.83 -3.89 15.01
C ILE A 408 -0.62 -3.43 14.19
N THR A 409 -0.23 -2.17 14.35
CA THR A 409 1.04 -1.63 13.82
C THR A 409 1.95 -1.20 14.96
N GLY A 410 3.27 -1.23 14.74
CA GLY A 410 4.22 -0.92 15.78
C GLY A 410 4.50 -2.07 16.76
N TRP A 411 4.38 -3.31 16.29
CA TRP A 411 4.70 -4.50 17.09
C TRP A 411 6.08 -4.41 17.73
N MET A 412 7.06 -4.00 16.93
CA MET A 412 8.46 -3.96 17.35
C MET A 412 8.84 -2.65 18.08
N ASN A 413 7.91 -1.70 18.23
CA ASN A 413 8.10 -0.54 19.13
C ASN A 413 7.74 -0.84 20.58
N ASN A 414 7.04 -1.93 20.84
CA ASN A 414 6.63 -2.33 22.19
C ASN A 414 6.57 -3.87 22.31
N PRO A 415 7.70 -4.57 22.05
CA PRO A 415 7.73 -6.02 21.98
C PRO A 415 7.40 -6.69 23.32
N GLU A 416 7.72 -6.07 24.46
CA GLU A 416 7.44 -6.64 25.78
C GLU A 416 5.93 -6.87 26.04
N VAL A 417 5.08 -5.96 25.57
CA VAL A 417 3.63 -6.11 25.68
C VAL A 417 3.07 -6.92 24.52
N LEU A 418 3.45 -6.55 23.28
CA LEU A 418 2.78 -7.06 22.10
C LEU A 418 3.22 -8.47 21.67
N LEU A 419 4.45 -8.90 21.97
CA LEU A 419 4.92 -10.25 21.67
C LEU A 419 4.66 -11.23 22.83
N ASN A 420 3.83 -10.87 23.79
CA ASN A 420 3.40 -11.76 24.86
C ASN A 420 2.16 -12.57 24.42
N ASP A 421 2.25 -13.88 24.48
CA ASP A 421 1.25 -14.85 24.03
C ASP A 421 -0.12 -14.62 24.67
N ASP A 422 -0.14 -14.47 26.00
CA ASP A 422 -1.39 -14.34 26.77
C ASP A 422 -2.06 -12.99 26.50
N ILE A 423 -1.30 -11.91 26.36
CA ILE A 423 -1.79 -10.58 26.04
C ILE A 423 -2.41 -10.57 24.64
N GLN A 424 -1.76 -11.22 23.65
CA GLN A 424 -2.30 -11.35 22.31
C GLN A 424 -3.63 -12.10 22.29
N ARG A 425 -3.67 -13.28 22.91
CA ARG A 425 -4.89 -14.11 22.98
C ARG A 425 -6.04 -13.39 23.69
N GLN A 426 -5.75 -12.71 24.79
CA GLN A 426 -6.73 -11.92 25.51
C GLN A 426 -7.24 -10.76 24.66
N GLY A 427 -6.37 -10.04 23.97
CA GLY A 427 -6.74 -8.99 23.03
C GLY A 427 -7.65 -9.49 21.91
N ALA A 428 -7.29 -10.62 21.27
CA ALA A 428 -8.11 -11.26 20.24
C ALA A 428 -9.48 -11.71 20.77
N SER A 429 -9.53 -12.24 21.98
CA SER A 429 -10.81 -12.60 22.65
C SER A 429 -11.70 -11.38 22.88
N ILE A 430 -11.11 -10.25 23.28
CA ILE A 430 -11.84 -8.98 23.44
C ILE A 430 -12.39 -8.52 22.06
N VAL A 431 -11.60 -8.57 21.01
CA VAL A 431 -12.07 -8.20 19.67
C VAL A 431 -13.27 -9.04 19.24
N LYS A 432 -13.23 -10.36 19.45
CA LYS A 432 -14.35 -11.27 19.13
C LYS A 432 -15.60 -10.94 19.94
N SER A 433 -15.48 -10.77 21.25
CA SER A 433 -16.66 -10.53 22.12
C SER A 433 -17.30 -9.17 21.82
N VAL A 434 -16.51 -8.11 21.63
CA VAL A 434 -17.01 -6.78 21.29
C VAL A 434 -17.63 -6.75 19.90
N ASN A 435 -17.03 -7.45 18.92
CA ASN A 435 -17.64 -7.61 17.61
C ASN A 435 -19.04 -8.25 17.70
N ALA A 436 -19.19 -9.35 18.46
CA ALA A 436 -20.47 -10.02 18.62
C ALA A 436 -21.52 -9.11 19.28
N GLU A 437 -21.13 -8.34 20.31
CA GLU A 437 -21.97 -7.35 20.99
C GLU A 437 -22.46 -6.26 20.03
N VAL A 438 -21.55 -5.58 19.34
CA VAL A 438 -21.88 -4.49 18.42
C VAL A 438 -22.67 -4.99 17.22
N ALA A 439 -22.30 -6.14 16.64
CA ALA A 439 -22.99 -6.76 15.51
C ALA A 439 -24.47 -7.01 15.85
N LYS A 440 -24.75 -7.52 17.05
CA LYS A 440 -26.11 -7.71 17.56
C LYS A 440 -26.89 -6.39 17.66
N LEU A 441 -26.23 -5.32 18.15
CA LEU A 441 -26.88 -4.01 18.32
C LEU A 441 -27.23 -3.37 16.96
N ILE A 442 -26.39 -3.52 15.96
CA ILE A 442 -26.63 -2.95 14.62
C ILE A 442 -27.35 -3.92 13.66
N GLY A 443 -27.57 -5.17 14.07
CA GLY A 443 -28.36 -6.15 13.31
C GLY A 443 -27.65 -6.76 12.12
N ILE A 444 -26.34 -7.05 12.23
CA ILE A 444 -25.54 -7.79 11.25
C ILE A 444 -25.01 -9.09 11.86
N ASN A 445 -24.43 -9.96 11.04
CA ASN A 445 -23.75 -11.16 11.54
C ASN A 445 -22.48 -10.77 12.31
N ALA A 446 -22.13 -11.57 13.31
CA ALA A 446 -20.80 -11.51 13.91
C ALA A 446 -19.76 -11.99 12.91
N ALA A 447 -18.57 -11.40 12.96
CA ALA A 447 -17.51 -11.70 12.00
C ALA A 447 -16.93 -13.10 12.18
N ALA A 448 -16.80 -13.84 11.11
CA ALA A 448 -16.15 -15.15 11.12
C ALA A 448 -14.67 -15.06 11.46
N ARG A 449 -13.99 -14.03 10.98
CA ARG A 449 -12.57 -13.74 11.27
C ARG A 449 -12.45 -12.26 11.62
N THR A 450 -11.76 -11.95 12.73
CA THR A 450 -11.77 -10.59 13.30
C THR A 450 -10.41 -9.91 13.33
N THR A 451 -9.31 -10.65 13.30
CA THR A 451 -7.95 -10.11 13.48
C THR A 451 -7.03 -10.49 12.34
N CYS A 452 -6.13 -9.59 12.01
CA CYS A 452 -5.07 -9.78 11.01
C CYS A 452 -3.85 -8.90 11.35
N VAL A 453 -2.82 -8.92 10.53
CA VAL A 453 -1.76 -7.91 10.56
C VAL A 453 -1.55 -7.37 9.16
N LYS A 454 -1.80 -6.07 8.98
CA LYS A 454 -1.58 -5.32 7.73
C LYS A 454 -0.11 -4.91 7.58
N PRO A 455 0.36 -4.63 6.35
CA PRO A 455 1.68 -4.01 6.15
C PRO A 455 1.73 -2.57 6.68
N SER A 456 0.60 -1.87 6.84
CA SER A 456 0.40 -0.58 7.54
C SER A 456 1.27 0.60 7.07
N GLY A 457 1.53 0.74 5.77
CA GLY A 457 2.36 1.82 5.22
C GLY A 457 1.96 3.22 5.72
N ASN A 458 0.82 3.77 5.23
CA ASN A 458 0.33 5.09 5.67
C ASN A 458 -0.25 5.09 7.08
N ALA A 459 -0.86 3.98 7.51
CA ALA A 459 -1.44 3.90 8.86
C ALA A 459 -0.36 4.08 9.92
N SER A 460 0.80 3.46 9.77
CA SER A 460 1.92 3.61 10.70
C SER A 460 2.45 5.05 10.76
N VAL A 461 2.47 5.75 9.62
CA VAL A 461 2.85 7.16 9.56
C VAL A 461 1.85 8.04 10.31
N LEU A 462 0.54 7.86 10.06
CA LEU A 462 -0.51 8.59 10.78
C LEU A 462 -0.49 8.32 12.29
N LEU A 463 -0.17 7.10 12.68
CA LEU A 463 -0.09 6.64 14.07
C LEU A 463 1.29 6.83 14.72
N GLU A 464 2.27 7.36 13.98
CA GLU A 464 3.60 7.72 14.50
C GLU A 464 4.41 6.53 15.04
N THR A 465 4.31 5.36 14.38
CA THR A 465 4.91 4.10 14.86
C THR A 465 5.52 3.29 13.71
N ALA A 466 6.19 2.17 14.02
CA ALA A 466 6.72 1.24 13.02
C ALA A 466 5.62 0.55 12.23
N SER A 467 5.94 0.00 11.07
CA SER A 467 5.00 -0.51 10.09
C SER A 467 4.65 -1.98 10.34
N GLY A 468 3.40 -2.28 10.70
CA GLY A 468 2.91 -3.65 10.90
C GLY A 468 3.79 -4.46 11.84
N ILE A 469 4.15 -5.68 11.41
CA ILE A 469 5.04 -6.60 12.16
C ILE A 469 6.54 -6.27 12.01
N HIS A 470 6.88 -5.30 11.13
CA HIS A 470 8.28 -5.03 10.81
C HIS A 470 9.00 -4.27 11.93
N ALA A 471 10.30 -4.50 12.03
CA ALA A 471 11.19 -3.78 12.92
C ALA A 471 11.29 -2.29 12.59
N GLU A 472 11.78 -1.51 13.56
CA GLU A 472 12.33 -0.19 13.24
C GLU A 472 13.55 -0.36 12.32
N HIS A 473 13.75 0.62 11.44
CA HIS A 473 14.85 0.54 10.48
C HIS A 473 16.22 0.49 11.15
N SER A 474 16.46 1.45 12.05
CA SER A 474 17.64 1.56 12.89
C SER A 474 17.38 2.54 14.03
N PRO A 475 18.25 2.67 15.05
CA PRO A 475 18.06 3.65 16.14
C PRO A 475 17.89 5.09 15.66
N ARG A 476 18.56 5.45 14.55
CA ARG A 476 18.43 6.74 13.87
C ARG A 476 18.45 6.53 12.37
N TYR A 477 17.52 7.19 11.67
CA TYR A 477 17.43 7.09 10.21
C TYR A 477 16.74 8.31 9.60
N LEU A 478 16.96 8.52 8.32
CA LEU A 478 16.17 9.43 7.50
C LEU A 478 15.03 8.64 6.86
N ARG A 479 13.80 9.11 7.07
CA ARG A 479 12.65 8.61 6.32
C ARG A 479 12.30 9.56 5.20
N HIS A 480 12.32 9.07 3.97
CA HIS A 480 12.05 9.85 2.77
C HIS A 480 10.58 9.71 2.35
N ILE A 481 9.93 10.84 2.09
CA ILE A 481 8.56 10.92 1.56
C ILE A 481 8.58 11.80 0.32
N GLN A 482 8.00 11.30 -0.77
CA GLN A 482 7.84 12.08 -2.00
C GLN A 482 6.57 12.92 -1.91
N LEU A 483 6.67 14.22 -2.21
CA LEU A 483 5.56 15.16 -2.23
C LEU A 483 5.57 15.93 -3.55
N ASN A 484 4.41 16.03 -4.19
CA ASN A 484 4.30 16.85 -5.39
C ASN A 484 4.51 18.35 -5.04
N LYS A 485 5.43 19.00 -5.76
CA LYS A 485 5.83 20.40 -5.53
C LYS A 485 4.70 21.41 -5.63
N GLU A 486 3.68 21.11 -6.43
CA GLU A 486 2.54 22.01 -6.62
C GLU A 486 1.54 21.97 -5.46
N THR A 487 1.66 21.01 -4.55
CA THR A 487 0.78 20.94 -3.38
C THR A 487 1.15 22.00 -2.33
N GLU A 488 0.14 22.60 -1.72
CA GLU A 488 0.36 23.59 -0.65
C GLU A 488 1.12 23.01 0.53
N VAL A 489 0.87 21.73 0.84
CA VAL A 489 1.59 21.01 1.89
C VAL A 489 3.08 20.94 1.59
N ALA A 490 3.46 20.57 0.36
CA ALA A 490 4.87 20.49 -0.05
C ALA A 490 5.56 21.86 -0.02
N GLN A 491 4.87 22.91 -0.49
CA GLN A 491 5.39 24.29 -0.48
C GLN A 491 5.56 24.82 0.94
N LEU A 492 4.61 24.54 1.84
CA LEU A 492 4.67 24.94 3.23
C LEU A 492 5.84 24.26 3.96
N ILE A 493 6.06 22.95 3.72
CA ILE A 493 7.20 22.22 4.27
C ILE A 493 8.52 22.79 3.75
N ALA A 494 8.62 23.03 2.44
CA ALA A 494 9.83 23.58 1.84
C ALA A 494 10.17 24.97 2.40
N LYS A 495 9.17 25.79 2.69
CA LYS A 495 9.32 27.11 3.30
C LYS A 495 9.73 27.03 4.78
N THR A 496 9.11 26.13 5.54
CA THR A 496 9.27 26.07 7.01
C THR A 496 10.47 25.22 7.43
N ASN A 497 10.71 24.10 6.71
CA ASN A 497 11.76 23.14 7.01
C ASN A 497 12.66 22.85 5.79
N PRO A 498 13.33 23.86 5.22
CA PRO A 498 14.09 23.70 3.96
C PRO A 498 15.25 22.70 4.05
N TYR A 499 15.79 22.45 5.25
CA TYR A 499 16.87 21.47 5.44
C TYR A 499 16.43 20.00 5.30
N MET A 500 15.13 19.77 5.24
CA MET A 500 14.56 18.43 5.04
C MET A 500 14.22 18.17 3.57
N VAL A 501 14.21 19.19 2.70
CA VAL A 501 13.65 19.11 1.34
C VAL A 501 14.75 19.03 0.30
N GLU A 502 14.61 18.07 -0.60
CA GLU A 502 15.49 17.85 -1.76
C GLU A 502 14.66 17.68 -3.03
N GLU A 503 15.30 17.84 -4.19
CA GLU A 503 14.72 17.42 -5.46
C GLU A 503 14.61 15.89 -5.51
N SER A 504 13.48 15.36 -5.99
CA SER A 504 13.33 13.90 -6.13
C SER A 504 14.22 13.37 -7.27
N VAL A 505 15.04 12.37 -6.97
CA VAL A 505 15.82 11.65 -7.99
C VAL A 505 15.00 10.60 -8.74
N TRP A 506 13.80 10.28 -8.24
CA TRP A 506 12.94 9.23 -8.82
C TRP A 506 11.97 9.75 -9.89
N ASN A 507 11.85 11.06 -10.03
CA ASN A 507 10.94 11.68 -10.98
C ASN A 507 11.69 12.44 -12.06
N ALA A 508 11.77 11.84 -13.25
CA ALA A 508 12.46 12.43 -14.41
C ALA A 508 11.90 13.81 -14.84
N ASN A 509 10.64 14.12 -14.50
CA ASN A 509 10.00 15.39 -14.83
C ASN A 509 10.21 16.47 -13.76
N ASN A 510 10.95 16.17 -12.70
CA ASN A 510 11.24 17.10 -11.59
C ASN A 510 9.99 17.74 -10.96
N THR A 511 8.90 16.97 -10.85
CA THR A 511 7.62 17.44 -10.29
C THR A 511 7.50 17.25 -8.79
N ASP A 512 8.43 16.52 -8.15
CA ASP A 512 8.32 16.12 -6.75
C ASP A 512 9.51 16.58 -5.92
N TYR A 513 9.25 16.91 -4.67
CA TYR A 513 10.25 16.99 -3.61
C TYR A 513 10.41 15.63 -2.92
N CYS A 514 11.61 15.32 -2.50
CA CYS A 514 11.91 14.31 -1.52
C CYS A 514 12.11 14.97 -0.16
N VAL A 515 11.24 14.69 0.81
CA VAL A 515 11.33 15.22 2.15
C VAL A 515 11.93 14.19 3.09
N ALA A 516 13.10 14.48 3.66
CA ALA A 516 13.86 13.60 4.53
C ALA A 516 13.59 13.92 6.01
N PHE A 517 12.77 13.13 6.66
CA PHE A 517 12.45 13.27 8.08
C PHE A 517 13.52 12.59 8.95
N PRO A 518 14.19 13.34 9.88
CA PRO A 518 15.18 12.78 10.79
C PRO A 518 14.49 12.05 11.95
N ILE A 519 14.41 10.73 11.88
CA ILE A 519 13.69 9.90 12.86
C ILE A 519 14.64 9.34 13.91
N ILE A 520 14.17 9.34 15.18
CA ILE A 520 14.73 8.58 16.30
C ILE A 520 13.72 7.50 16.67
N ALA A 521 14.18 6.26 16.73
CA ALA A 521 13.34 5.14 17.13
C ALA A 521 13.04 5.20 18.65
N PRO A 522 11.84 4.80 19.10
CA PRO A 522 11.52 4.71 20.52
C PRO A 522 12.46 3.73 21.24
N GLY A 523 12.77 4.03 22.51
CA GLY A 523 13.56 3.12 23.36
C GLY A 523 12.82 1.77 23.55
N GLY A 524 13.57 0.66 23.54
CA GLY A 524 13.04 -0.70 23.66
C GLY A 524 12.52 -1.29 22.36
N SER A 525 12.65 -0.57 21.24
CA SER A 525 12.29 -1.12 19.91
C SER A 525 13.28 -2.20 19.46
N LEU A 526 12.77 -3.17 18.69
CA LEU A 526 13.61 -4.11 17.92
C LEU A 526 13.94 -3.51 16.54
N PHE A 527 15.15 -3.76 16.08
CA PHE A 527 15.68 -3.19 14.84
C PHE A 527 15.81 -4.24 13.74
N ARG A 528 15.87 -3.76 12.49
CA ARG A 528 15.94 -4.61 11.29
C ARG A 528 17.06 -5.65 11.36
N GLU A 529 18.23 -5.28 11.88
CA GLU A 529 19.37 -6.19 11.97
C GLU A 529 19.16 -7.37 12.93
N GLU A 530 18.22 -7.23 13.87
CA GLU A 530 17.85 -8.28 14.83
C GLU A 530 16.80 -9.25 14.25
N LEU A 531 16.19 -8.92 13.10
CA LEU A 531 15.02 -9.61 12.54
C LEU A 531 15.20 -9.99 11.06
N TYR A 532 16.39 -10.44 10.66
CA TYR A 532 16.61 -11.00 9.33
C TYR A 532 16.17 -12.45 9.22
N GLY A 533 15.69 -12.85 8.05
CA GLY A 533 15.41 -14.24 7.71
C GLY A 533 14.45 -14.92 8.68
N THR A 534 14.89 -15.99 9.31
CA THR A 534 14.08 -16.82 10.23
C THR A 534 13.67 -16.08 11.51
N ASP A 535 14.42 -15.09 11.97
CA ASP A 535 14.12 -14.40 13.22
C ASP A 535 12.79 -13.61 13.12
N LEU A 536 12.53 -12.96 11.96
CA LEU A 536 11.23 -12.34 11.71
C LEU A 536 10.14 -13.39 11.51
N LEU A 537 10.43 -14.49 10.78
CA LEU A 537 9.45 -15.56 10.54
C LEU A 537 8.94 -16.22 11.83
N GLU A 538 9.79 -16.34 12.84
CA GLU A 538 9.39 -16.82 14.17
C GLU A 538 8.38 -15.87 14.84
N LYS A 539 8.60 -14.55 14.73
CA LYS A 539 7.63 -13.56 15.24
C LYS A 539 6.32 -13.58 14.45
N VAL A 540 6.40 -13.76 13.13
CA VAL A 540 5.22 -13.92 12.28
C VAL A 540 4.41 -15.16 12.72
N SER A 541 5.05 -16.30 12.92
CA SER A 541 4.37 -17.53 13.39
C SER A 541 3.75 -17.34 14.78
N LEU A 542 4.44 -16.68 15.71
CA LEU A 542 3.94 -16.40 17.04
C LEU A 542 2.66 -15.54 16.98
N VAL A 543 2.69 -14.48 16.19
CA VAL A 543 1.54 -13.56 16.02
C VAL A 543 0.40 -14.24 15.25
N GLN A 544 0.71 -15.07 14.25
CA GLN A 544 -0.30 -15.86 13.54
C GLN A 544 -1.09 -16.73 14.54
N ASN A 545 -0.41 -17.47 15.40
CA ASN A 545 -1.05 -18.38 16.34
C ASN A 545 -1.83 -17.68 17.45
N ASN A 546 -1.29 -16.59 18.00
CA ASN A 546 -1.82 -15.99 19.23
C ASN A 546 -2.76 -14.81 19.00
N TRP A 547 -2.61 -14.10 17.86
CA TRP A 547 -3.48 -12.96 17.50
C TRP A 547 -4.47 -13.33 16.40
N VAL A 548 -3.97 -13.87 15.28
CA VAL A 548 -4.81 -14.10 14.09
C VAL A 548 -5.71 -15.32 14.26
N GLU A 549 -5.16 -16.48 14.64
CA GLU A 549 -5.93 -17.70 14.86
C GLU A 549 -6.89 -17.54 16.04
N ALA A 550 -6.45 -16.93 17.13
CA ALA A 550 -7.30 -16.68 18.30
C ALA A 550 -8.48 -15.73 18.00
N GLY A 551 -8.35 -14.88 17.00
CA GLY A 551 -9.40 -13.98 16.52
C GLY A 551 -10.38 -14.61 15.51
N THR A 552 -10.27 -15.91 15.22
CA THR A 552 -11.16 -16.63 14.32
C THR A 552 -12.29 -17.31 15.08
N ASN A 553 -13.54 -17.11 14.62
CA ASN A 553 -14.73 -17.84 15.04
C ASN A 553 -14.96 -18.99 14.05
N VAL A 554 -14.33 -20.12 14.29
CA VAL A 554 -14.28 -21.26 13.35
C VAL A 554 -15.67 -21.72 12.95
N GLU A 555 -16.62 -21.70 13.86
CA GLU A 555 -18.03 -22.08 13.66
C GLU A 555 -18.81 -21.13 12.75
N LEU A 556 -18.34 -19.90 12.56
CA LEU A 556 -18.95 -18.90 11.67
C LEU A 556 -18.31 -18.85 10.29
N CYS A 557 -17.17 -19.53 10.10
CA CYS A 557 -16.47 -19.56 8.83
C CYS A 557 -17.23 -20.38 7.79
N ALA A 558 -17.27 -19.89 6.56
CA ALA A 558 -17.80 -20.64 5.41
C ALA A 558 -17.03 -21.96 5.18
N ASP A 559 -15.75 -21.97 5.48
CA ASP A 559 -14.89 -23.13 5.60
C ASP A 559 -13.99 -22.96 6.83
N PRO A 560 -13.96 -23.92 7.76
CA PRO A 560 -13.22 -23.82 9.02
C PRO A 560 -11.69 -23.77 8.86
N ARG A 561 -11.18 -24.05 7.66
CA ARG A 561 -9.75 -24.05 7.36
C ARG A 561 -9.24 -22.71 6.86
N ILE A 562 -10.13 -21.77 6.49
CA ILE A 562 -9.74 -20.46 5.98
C ILE A 562 -9.32 -19.52 7.12
N ARG A 563 -8.28 -18.74 6.91
CA ARG A 563 -7.70 -17.85 7.93
C ARG A 563 -7.29 -16.51 7.37
N HIS A 564 -7.23 -15.53 8.25
CA HIS A 564 -6.47 -14.32 8.01
C HIS A 564 -4.96 -14.59 8.21
N ASN A 565 -4.14 -13.62 7.92
CA ASN A 565 -2.68 -13.79 7.90
C ASN A 565 -1.97 -12.57 8.50
N VAL A 566 -0.74 -12.80 8.92
CA VAL A 566 0.23 -11.75 9.23
C VAL A 566 0.96 -11.39 7.93
N SER A 567 0.56 -10.27 7.30
CA SER A 567 1.27 -9.75 6.12
C SER A 567 2.67 -9.30 6.52
N ASN A 568 3.66 -9.75 5.79
CA ASN A 568 5.05 -9.52 6.14
C ASN A 568 5.96 -9.43 4.90
N THR A 569 7.11 -8.79 5.07
CA THR A 569 8.21 -8.80 4.11
C THR A 569 9.49 -9.13 4.86
N VAL A 570 10.09 -10.27 4.50
CA VAL A 570 11.30 -10.80 5.17
C VAL A 570 12.52 -10.37 4.39
N THR A 571 13.42 -9.64 5.03
CA THR A 571 14.75 -9.37 4.48
C THR A 571 15.63 -10.59 4.65
N VAL A 572 16.14 -11.13 3.54
CA VAL A 572 16.97 -12.34 3.53
C VAL A 572 18.39 -11.98 3.07
N MET A 573 19.36 -12.16 3.95
CA MET A 573 20.76 -11.96 3.62
C MET A 573 21.27 -13.06 2.67
N PRO A 574 22.28 -12.80 1.82
CA PRO A 574 22.73 -13.76 0.80
C PRO A 574 23.04 -15.18 1.33
N HIS A 575 23.50 -15.30 2.56
CA HIS A 575 23.85 -16.58 3.19
C HIS A 575 22.67 -17.29 3.86
N GLN A 576 21.51 -16.63 4.01
CA GLN A 576 20.36 -17.16 4.76
C GLN A 576 19.32 -17.89 3.89
N TRP A 577 19.39 -17.77 2.56
CA TRP A 577 18.32 -18.25 1.66
C TRP A 577 17.95 -19.72 1.86
N THR A 578 18.94 -20.62 2.01
CA THR A 578 18.66 -22.05 2.22
C THR A 578 17.97 -22.29 3.55
N GLN A 579 18.41 -21.61 4.63
CA GLN A 579 17.78 -21.72 5.93
C GLN A 579 16.34 -21.21 5.92
N VAL A 580 16.09 -20.07 5.27
CA VAL A 580 14.76 -19.49 5.12
C VAL A 580 13.83 -20.40 4.32
N GLU A 581 14.31 -20.95 3.21
CA GLU A 581 13.57 -21.92 2.39
C GLU A 581 13.16 -23.14 3.20
N ASP A 582 14.10 -23.74 3.92
CA ASP A 582 13.84 -24.92 4.76
C ASP A 582 12.84 -24.59 5.88
N TYR A 583 13.01 -23.44 6.53
CA TYR A 583 12.12 -23.00 7.60
C TYR A 583 10.69 -22.82 7.09
N VAL A 584 10.50 -22.11 5.98
CA VAL A 584 9.17 -21.84 5.39
C VAL A 584 8.49 -23.14 4.96
N TYR A 585 9.20 -24.02 4.28
CA TYR A 585 8.65 -25.31 3.85
C TYR A 585 8.19 -26.17 5.02
N ASN A 586 9.04 -26.30 6.05
CA ASN A 586 8.75 -27.12 7.22
C ASN A 586 7.63 -26.54 8.09
N ASN A 587 7.47 -25.22 8.11
CA ASN A 587 6.46 -24.51 8.88
C ASN A 587 5.33 -23.92 8.02
N ARG A 588 5.11 -24.45 6.81
CA ARG A 588 4.15 -23.90 5.83
C ARG A 588 2.70 -23.82 6.34
N HIS A 589 2.37 -24.55 7.41
CA HIS A 589 1.07 -24.47 8.06
C HIS A 589 0.87 -23.19 8.89
N SER A 590 1.96 -22.49 9.24
CA SER A 590 1.92 -21.22 9.99
C SER A 590 1.84 -19.97 9.10
N PHE A 591 1.91 -20.14 7.78
CA PHE A 591 1.96 -19.01 6.84
C PHE A 591 0.86 -19.12 5.77
N ALA A 592 0.29 -17.99 5.33
CA ALA A 592 -0.49 -17.94 4.11
C ALA A 592 0.35 -17.40 2.95
N GLY A 593 0.99 -16.25 3.11
CA GLY A 593 1.91 -15.70 2.13
C GLY A 593 3.06 -14.95 2.80
N ILE A 594 4.21 -14.95 2.15
CA ILE A 594 5.42 -14.27 2.60
C ILE A 594 6.00 -13.52 1.41
N SER A 595 6.36 -12.27 1.61
CA SER A 595 7.16 -11.50 0.65
C SER A 595 8.62 -11.52 1.08
N PHE A 596 9.54 -11.63 0.12
CA PHE A 596 10.96 -11.64 0.40
C PHE A 596 11.65 -10.44 -0.24
N LEU A 597 12.62 -9.90 0.47
CA LEU A 597 13.49 -8.83 0.00
C LEU A 597 14.94 -9.28 0.16
N ALA A 598 15.71 -9.23 -0.91
CA ALA A 598 17.14 -9.46 -0.82
C ALA A 598 17.79 -8.41 0.09
N GLY A 599 18.59 -8.86 1.05
CA GLY A 599 19.33 -7.99 1.96
C GLY A 599 20.39 -7.20 1.19
N MET A 600 20.02 -5.97 0.80
CA MET A 600 20.92 -4.99 0.17
C MET A 600 21.06 -3.78 1.09
N GLY A 601 22.19 -3.07 0.98
CA GLY A 601 22.41 -1.87 1.76
C GLY A 601 21.43 -0.75 1.37
N ASP A 602 20.78 -0.14 2.35
CA ASP A 602 19.94 1.05 2.16
C ASP A 602 20.73 2.27 1.62
N LYS A 603 22.04 2.22 1.78
CA LYS A 603 22.98 3.24 1.30
C LYS A 603 23.39 3.05 -0.17
N ASP A 604 23.01 1.95 -0.80
CA ASP A 604 23.27 1.71 -2.22
C ASP A 604 22.28 2.44 -3.14
N PHE A 605 21.17 2.95 -2.57
CA PHE A 605 20.15 3.68 -3.30
C PHE A 605 20.03 5.12 -2.79
N ASN A 606 20.04 6.08 -3.69
CA ASN A 606 19.76 7.46 -3.33
C ASN A 606 18.29 7.63 -2.96
N GLN A 607 18.05 8.39 -1.89
CA GLN A 607 16.70 8.64 -1.38
C GLN A 607 15.91 7.33 -1.16
N ALA A 608 16.59 6.26 -0.71
CA ALA A 608 15.90 5.06 -0.26
C ALA A 608 14.81 5.44 0.76
N PRO A 609 13.67 4.74 0.82
CA PRO A 609 12.56 5.08 1.71
C PRO A 609 12.97 5.28 3.16
N MET A 610 13.97 4.51 3.61
CA MET A 610 14.63 4.65 4.91
C MET A 610 16.13 4.45 4.73
N THR A 611 16.92 5.32 5.37
CA THR A 611 18.39 5.26 5.32
C THR A 611 18.95 5.42 6.72
N GLU A 612 19.70 4.43 7.19
CA GLU A 612 20.36 4.46 8.50
C GLU A 612 21.30 5.64 8.64
N VAL A 613 21.33 6.24 9.82
CA VAL A 613 22.26 7.32 10.20
C VAL A 613 23.07 6.89 11.41
N LEU A 614 24.35 6.65 11.19
CA LEU A 614 25.29 6.30 12.26
C LEU A 614 25.56 7.52 13.16
N THR A 615 25.87 7.27 14.44
CA THR A 615 26.35 8.29 15.36
C THR A 615 27.78 8.70 15.01
N GLU A 616 28.20 9.86 15.48
CA GLU A 616 29.59 10.33 15.35
C GLU A 616 30.59 9.29 15.88
N SER A 617 30.32 8.70 17.06
CA SER A 617 31.16 7.66 17.64
C SER A 617 31.21 6.39 16.79
N GLN A 618 30.09 5.93 16.24
CA GLN A 618 30.06 4.75 15.36
C GLN A 618 30.82 5.00 14.05
N ILE A 619 30.74 6.21 13.48
CA ILE A 619 31.50 6.58 12.28
C ILE A 619 33.00 6.60 12.57
N VAL A 620 33.40 7.18 13.70
CA VAL A 620 34.81 7.22 14.13
C VAL A 620 35.33 5.80 14.44
N GLU A 621 34.54 4.98 15.11
CA GLU A 621 34.89 3.58 15.38
C GLU A 621 35.09 2.80 14.07
N LYS A 622 34.21 2.98 13.11
CA LYS A 622 34.22 2.26 11.83
C LYS A 622 35.35 2.71 10.89
N TYR A 623 35.61 4.02 10.80
CA TYR A 623 36.51 4.58 9.79
C TYR A 623 37.74 5.30 10.34
N GLY A 624 37.83 5.50 11.65
CA GLY A 624 38.98 6.15 12.28
C GLY A 624 39.26 7.57 11.73
N LYS A 625 40.54 7.82 11.39
CA LYS A 625 40.97 9.11 10.84
C LYS A 625 40.33 9.49 9.52
N ALA A 626 39.90 8.52 8.74
CA ALA A 626 39.21 8.76 7.48
C ALA A 626 37.91 9.53 7.67
N ALA A 627 37.20 9.29 8.79
CA ALA A 627 35.97 10.04 9.13
C ALA A 627 36.21 11.55 9.26
N LEU A 628 37.31 11.95 9.89
CA LEU A 628 37.65 13.36 10.04
C LEU A 628 37.96 14.03 8.69
N PHE A 629 38.70 13.36 7.82
CA PHE A 629 38.99 13.85 6.47
C PHE A 629 37.71 13.93 5.62
N ALA A 630 36.83 12.91 5.69
CA ALA A 630 35.55 12.89 5.01
C ALA A 630 34.67 14.08 5.49
N SER A 631 34.66 14.38 6.80
CA SER A 631 33.93 15.53 7.34
C SER A 631 34.40 16.86 6.73
N GLY A 632 35.72 17.04 6.57
CA GLY A 632 36.31 18.21 5.93
C GLY A 632 35.88 18.34 4.46
N LEU A 633 35.91 17.24 3.71
CA LEU A 633 35.44 17.22 2.33
C LEU A 633 33.96 17.61 2.19
N ILE A 634 33.09 17.10 3.07
CA ILE A 634 31.66 17.44 3.06
C ILE A 634 31.42 18.93 3.35
N VAL A 635 32.17 19.53 4.28
CA VAL A 635 32.04 20.97 4.59
C VAL A 635 32.51 21.81 3.40
N ASP A 636 33.63 21.47 2.78
CA ASP A 636 34.16 22.19 1.62
C ASP A 636 33.22 22.11 0.41
N THR A 637 32.67 20.94 0.11
CA THR A 637 31.71 20.76 -0.98
C THR A 637 30.48 21.64 -0.82
N ARG A 638 29.99 21.83 0.39
CA ARG A 638 28.84 22.72 0.66
C ARG A 638 29.12 24.20 0.44
N LYS A 639 30.32 24.66 0.78
CA LYS A 639 30.71 26.05 0.59
C LYS A 639 30.87 26.45 -0.85
N SER A 640 31.17 25.51 -1.72
CA SER A 640 31.52 25.74 -3.13
C SER A 640 30.42 25.40 -4.15
N GLY A 641 29.19 25.08 -3.73
CA GLY A 641 28.13 24.66 -4.65
C GLY A 641 28.27 23.22 -5.17
N PHE A 642 29.13 22.41 -4.58
CA PHE A 642 29.39 21.02 -4.95
C PHE A 642 28.29 20.03 -4.56
N ARG A 643 27.16 20.47 -4.05
CA ARG A 643 26.08 19.56 -3.64
C ARG A 643 25.62 18.71 -4.82
N ASP A 644 25.39 19.35 -5.97
CA ASP A 644 24.94 18.65 -7.18
C ASP A 644 26.00 17.69 -7.73
N LEU A 645 27.26 18.04 -7.55
CA LEU A 645 28.39 17.21 -7.94
C LEU A 645 28.57 15.99 -7.02
N TRP A 646 28.41 16.20 -5.71
CA TRP A 646 28.39 15.10 -4.75
C TRP A 646 27.29 14.13 -5.06
N ASP A 647 26.06 14.62 -5.25
CA ASP A 647 24.90 13.81 -5.61
C ASP A 647 25.12 13.08 -6.94
N ALA A 648 25.69 13.74 -7.94
CA ALA A 648 26.04 13.10 -9.24
C ALA A 648 27.15 12.04 -9.09
N THR A 649 28.14 12.26 -8.22
CA THR A 649 29.26 11.32 -8.01
C THR A 649 28.85 10.14 -7.15
N MET A 650 27.98 10.36 -6.16
CA MET A 650 27.40 9.28 -5.35
C MET A 650 26.35 8.46 -6.11
N GLN A 651 25.76 9.02 -7.13
CA GLN A 651 24.92 8.31 -8.11
C GLN A 651 25.75 7.48 -9.11
N ALA A 652 26.94 7.04 -8.79
CA ALA A 652 28.02 6.36 -9.53
C ALA A 652 27.65 5.58 -10.82
N GLN A 653 26.45 5.72 -11.32
CA GLN A 653 25.92 5.28 -12.60
C GLN A 653 25.54 6.47 -13.49
N THR A 654 26.30 7.57 -13.38
CA THR A 654 26.09 8.66 -14.33
C THR A 654 26.36 8.12 -15.73
N PRO A 655 25.38 8.08 -16.64
CA PRO A 655 25.60 7.64 -18.01
C PRO A 655 26.74 8.40 -18.63
N ALA A 656 27.50 7.78 -19.53
CA ALA A 656 28.65 8.38 -20.23
C ALA A 656 28.29 9.72 -20.90
N GLU A 657 27.03 9.98 -21.16
CA GLU A 657 26.45 11.19 -21.75
C GLU A 657 26.67 12.44 -20.89
N TYR A 658 26.73 12.32 -19.56
CA TYR A 658 26.99 13.46 -18.65
C TYR A 658 28.48 13.71 -18.39
N ARG A 659 29.38 12.86 -18.89
CA ARG A 659 30.83 13.04 -18.72
C ARG A 659 31.44 14.13 -19.61
N GLY A 660 30.69 14.66 -20.57
CA GLY A 660 31.17 15.65 -21.53
C GLY A 660 31.16 17.11 -21.10
N GLU A 661 30.40 17.45 -20.03
CA GLU A 661 30.24 18.84 -19.53
C GLU A 661 30.87 19.06 -18.13
N VAL A 662 31.85 18.25 -17.78
CA VAL A 662 32.47 18.25 -16.46
C VAL A 662 33.39 19.46 -16.34
N SER A 663 33.00 20.43 -15.48
CA SER A 663 33.81 21.60 -15.15
C SER A 663 35.14 21.22 -14.44
N ASP A 664 36.10 22.12 -14.42
CA ASP A 664 37.37 21.95 -13.66
C ASP A 664 37.16 21.58 -12.17
N LEU A 665 36.03 21.94 -11.63
CA LEU A 665 35.59 21.57 -10.28
C LEU A 665 35.42 20.06 -10.09
N ASN A 666 34.92 19.34 -11.09
CA ASN A 666 34.80 17.88 -11.05
C ASN A 666 36.15 17.19 -11.04
N ALA A 667 37.10 17.69 -11.85
CA ALA A 667 38.45 17.13 -11.89
C ALA A 667 39.15 17.28 -10.53
N GLU A 668 39.00 18.42 -9.89
CA GLU A 668 39.55 18.68 -8.54
C GLU A 668 38.90 17.77 -7.50
N TRP A 669 37.55 17.59 -7.52
CA TRP A 669 36.86 16.73 -6.58
C TRP A 669 37.26 15.25 -6.76
N ILE A 670 37.30 14.75 -8.01
CA ILE A 670 37.78 13.40 -8.34
C ILE A 670 39.20 13.19 -7.83
N ARG A 671 40.06 14.19 -8.00
CA ARG A 671 41.44 14.14 -7.50
C ARG A 671 41.48 14.05 -5.98
N ARG A 672 40.68 14.83 -5.27
CA ARG A 672 40.57 14.78 -3.80
C ARG A 672 40.00 13.46 -3.30
N PHE A 673 38.98 12.95 -3.97
CA PHE A 673 38.36 11.68 -3.63
C PHE A 673 39.34 10.51 -3.86
N ASN A 674 40.03 10.48 -5.01
CA ASN A 674 41.04 9.45 -5.28
C ASN A 674 42.17 9.49 -4.22
N LYS A 675 42.66 10.67 -3.88
CA LYS A 675 43.65 10.83 -2.81
C LYS A 675 43.14 10.35 -1.45
N PHE A 676 41.89 10.57 -1.17
CA PHE A 676 41.23 10.08 0.05
C PHE A 676 41.16 8.54 0.02
N ALA A 677 40.69 7.94 -1.05
CA ALA A 677 40.63 6.48 -1.22
C ALA A 677 42.02 5.85 -1.14
N ASP A 678 43.01 6.41 -1.82
CA ASP A 678 44.41 5.90 -1.80
C ASP A 678 45.04 5.95 -0.41
N ASN A 679 44.80 7.03 0.34
CA ASN A 679 45.45 7.26 1.64
C ASN A 679 44.82 6.46 2.79
N TYR A 680 43.52 6.22 2.74
CA TYR A 680 42.77 5.66 3.89
C TYR A 680 42.15 4.29 3.61
N PHE A 681 41.93 3.91 2.36
CA PHE A 681 41.21 2.70 1.99
C PHE A 681 41.98 1.81 1.00
N MET A 682 43.28 2.00 0.87
CA MET A 682 44.14 1.18 -0.03
C MET A 682 43.54 1.01 -1.43
N LYS A 683 42.94 2.06 -1.99
CA LYS A 683 42.22 2.07 -3.29
C LYS A 683 40.87 1.35 -3.31
N ASP A 684 40.34 0.94 -2.18
CA ASP A 684 38.93 0.53 -2.10
C ASP A 684 38.05 1.76 -2.18
N THR A 685 37.64 2.10 -3.42
CA THR A 685 36.79 3.27 -3.70
C THR A 685 35.41 3.12 -3.13
N LYS A 686 34.87 1.89 -3.03
CA LYS A 686 33.54 1.63 -2.51
C LYS A 686 33.49 1.88 -0.99
N GLU A 687 34.49 1.44 -0.26
CA GLU A 687 34.59 1.71 1.19
C GLU A 687 34.76 3.21 1.47
N ALA A 688 35.58 3.91 0.64
CA ALA A 688 35.73 5.36 0.71
C ALA A 688 34.42 6.11 0.47
N GLU A 689 33.61 5.66 -0.51
CA GLU A 689 32.28 6.20 -0.79
C GLU A 689 31.33 6.01 0.41
N TYR A 690 31.32 4.83 1.04
CA TYR A 690 30.52 4.59 2.23
C TYR A 690 30.93 5.47 3.40
N CYS A 691 32.22 5.69 3.62
CA CYS A 691 32.68 6.60 4.67
C CYS A 691 32.16 8.03 4.46
N LEU A 692 32.29 8.56 3.23
CA LEU A 692 31.76 9.87 2.89
C LEU A 692 30.24 9.94 3.05
N LYS A 693 29.52 8.90 2.63
CA LYS A 693 28.06 8.82 2.70
C LYS A 693 27.59 8.80 4.16
N ASP A 694 28.23 8.02 5.02
CA ASP A 694 27.89 7.98 6.46
C ASP A 694 28.08 9.35 7.12
N VAL A 695 29.17 10.04 6.83
CA VAL A 695 29.43 11.41 7.34
C VAL A 695 28.42 12.41 6.78
N PHE A 696 28.08 12.32 5.48
CA PHE A 696 27.07 13.18 4.84
C PHE A 696 25.69 12.99 5.47
N LEU A 697 25.26 11.74 5.65
CA LEU A 697 23.96 11.39 6.24
C LEU A 697 23.85 11.92 7.68
N LEU A 698 24.90 11.78 8.49
CA LEU A 698 24.94 12.35 9.84
C LEU A 698 24.80 13.87 9.81
N HIS A 699 25.51 14.54 8.90
CA HIS A 699 25.43 15.99 8.77
C HIS A 699 24.03 16.44 8.30
N LYS A 700 23.44 15.76 7.32
CA LYS A 700 22.09 16.03 6.82
C LYS A 700 21.07 15.85 7.94
N TRP A 701 21.12 14.72 8.63
CA TRP A 701 20.23 14.41 9.77
C TRP A 701 20.34 15.47 10.88
N THR A 702 21.56 15.81 11.27
CA THR A 702 21.81 16.80 12.32
C THR A 702 21.26 18.19 11.93
N LYS A 703 21.47 18.62 10.68
CA LYS A 703 20.95 19.90 10.19
C LYS A 703 19.44 19.93 10.14
N ALA A 704 18.80 18.85 9.67
CA ALA A 704 17.36 18.74 9.66
C ALA A 704 16.78 18.77 11.09
N GLN A 705 17.36 18.01 12.01
CA GLN A 705 16.93 17.96 13.42
C GLN A 705 17.08 19.30 14.15
N GLN A 706 18.22 19.97 13.99
CA GLN A 706 18.50 21.25 14.66
C GLN A 706 17.64 22.41 14.17
N ASN A 707 17.15 22.34 12.95
CA ASN A 707 16.36 23.41 12.32
C ASN A 707 14.89 22.99 12.13
N LEU A 708 14.48 21.88 12.71
CA LEU A 708 13.10 21.41 12.62
C LEU A 708 12.17 22.40 13.34
N SER A 709 11.21 22.92 12.59
CA SER A 709 10.18 23.82 13.09
C SER A 709 8.81 23.18 13.01
N PRO A 710 7.95 23.34 14.02
CA PRO A 710 6.56 22.88 13.95
C PRO A 710 5.82 23.64 12.85
N ILE A 711 4.86 22.98 12.24
CA ILE A 711 4.00 23.56 11.18
C ILE A 711 2.58 23.58 11.70
N ASP A 712 1.97 24.76 11.72
CA ASP A 712 0.54 24.90 11.96
C ASP A 712 -0.22 24.81 10.63
N PHE A 713 -0.49 23.57 10.19
CA PHE A 713 -1.20 23.31 8.94
C PHE A 713 -2.61 23.90 8.94
N VAL A 714 -3.29 23.92 10.08
CA VAL A 714 -4.67 24.43 10.19
C VAL A 714 -4.76 25.90 9.83
N SER A 715 -3.81 26.73 10.29
CA SER A 715 -3.84 28.17 10.06
C SER A 715 -3.08 28.62 8.82
N GLN A 716 -2.17 27.79 8.30
CA GLN A 716 -1.25 28.18 7.22
C GLN A 716 -1.61 27.60 5.83
N LEU A 717 -2.49 26.59 5.76
CA LEU A 717 -2.99 26.10 4.49
C LEU A 717 -4.21 26.92 4.07
N GLU A 718 -4.13 27.51 2.87
CA GLU A 718 -5.20 28.29 2.27
C GLU A 718 -5.78 27.53 1.08
N ILE A 719 -7.08 27.70 0.79
CA ILE A 719 -7.62 27.24 -0.51
C ILE A 719 -6.99 28.08 -1.63
N LYS A 720 -6.27 27.42 -2.55
CA LYS A 720 -6.08 28.00 -3.87
C LYS A 720 -7.42 28.04 -4.60
N LYS A 721 -8.05 29.20 -4.70
CA LYS A 721 -9.08 29.45 -5.70
C LYS A 721 -8.38 29.38 -7.05
N PHE A 722 -8.45 28.23 -7.71
CA PHE A 722 -7.89 28.07 -9.06
C PHE A 722 -8.69 28.96 -10.02
N THR A 723 -8.10 30.08 -10.42
CA THR A 723 -8.45 30.76 -11.66
C THR A 723 -7.93 29.88 -12.80
N ASP A 724 -8.78 29.70 -13.81
CA ASP A 724 -8.53 28.93 -15.02
C ASP A 724 -7.13 29.15 -15.59
N VAL A 725 -6.60 28.06 -16.20
CA VAL A 725 -5.39 28.00 -17.04
C VAL A 725 -4.08 27.81 -16.27
N ASP A 726 -3.52 26.67 -16.55
CA ASP A 726 -2.17 26.14 -16.36
C ASP A 726 -2.06 25.02 -15.35
N THR A 727 -2.25 23.79 -15.85
CA THR A 727 -1.40 22.69 -15.36
C THR A 727 -1.55 21.46 -16.21
N ILE A 728 -0.67 21.31 -17.12
CA ILE A 728 -0.32 20.05 -17.77
C ILE A 728 0.75 19.43 -16.86
N GLY A 729 0.49 18.32 -16.20
CA GLY A 729 1.55 17.44 -15.81
C GLY A 729 1.71 16.93 -14.38
N SER A 730 0.78 17.18 -13.43
CA SER A 730 1.01 16.73 -12.05
C SER A 730 -0.09 15.86 -11.48
N ALA A 731 -0.11 14.60 -11.79
CA ALA A 731 -1.07 13.67 -11.18
C ALA A 731 -0.48 12.28 -10.93
N ALA A 732 0.72 12.19 -10.40
CA ALA A 732 1.31 10.87 -10.29
C ALA A 732 1.53 10.33 -8.88
N CYS A 733 1.46 11.11 -7.81
CA CYS A 733 1.86 10.60 -6.50
C CYS A 733 1.12 11.22 -5.32
N VAL A 734 -0.20 11.11 -5.23
CA VAL A 734 -0.89 11.41 -3.97
C VAL A 734 -1.56 10.16 -3.43
N GLY A 735 -1.01 9.65 -2.36
CA GLY A 735 -1.67 8.69 -1.49
C GLY A 735 -1.18 7.26 -1.59
N GLY A 736 -0.25 6.95 -0.74
CA GLY A 736 -0.05 5.63 -0.18
C GLY A 736 0.68 4.66 -1.07
N ALA A 737 1.94 4.63 -0.86
CA ALA A 737 2.80 3.53 -1.26
C ALA A 737 2.18 2.19 -0.84
N CYS A 738 1.76 1.39 -1.79
CA CYS A 738 2.36 0.08 -1.82
C CYS A 738 3.82 0.36 -2.19
N GLU A 739 4.71 0.27 -1.24
CA GLU A 739 6.13 0.17 -1.51
C GLU A 739 6.30 -1.09 -2.34
N ILE A 740 6.35 -0.93 -3.66
CA ILE A 740 7.03 -1.90 -4.49
C ILE A 740 8.48 -1.56 -4.26
N THR A 741 9.07 -2.19 -3.29
CA THR A 741 10.51 -2.33 -3.21
C THR A 741 10.91 -3.25 -4.36
N PHE A 742 11.57 -2.67 -5.35
CA PHE A 742 12.35 -3.43 -6.32
C PHE A 742 13.62 -3.93 -5.66
#